data_87bc0dd2ef870fc6af9cd6049555849e
#
_entry.id   87bc0dd2ef870fc6af9cd6049555849e
#
_cell.length_a   1.000
_cell.length_b   1.000
_cell.length_c   1.000
_cell.angle_alpha   90.00
_cell.angle_beta   90.00
_cell.angle_gamma   90.00
#
_symmetry.space_group_name_H-M   'P 1'
#
loop_
_entity.id
_entity.type
_entity.pdbx_description
1 polymer ?
#
loop_
_entity_poly.entity_id
_entity_poly.type
_entity_poly.pdbx_seq_one_letter_code
_entity_poly.pdbx_strand_id
1 'polypeptide(L)'
;MKSIKDIRLSSQNNKKLLNDLSQASVEKGIENAYWKAVKESFNTEINDNDNTDGYIDLELKESTLFMLLEFKYDKELKKRNKAMEVIVQALFYMHNIREEQGRVPNMLMIGDKYNAFVVSTKNLLKYLEYDDVDWTIAPSRAKDKYKRTLVVDLYNDHTITYYVHEVNENFSFNDLINDIAMLISETDDKIKLTPSSINVAFDHFINNVILNQNQFSPEELVDFFITLITNRKDVFANDETGTLVIHNQQIRINKYEYQSFINHFKSEYSPSEVRKFTETADRLIQDISRRRNGEFYTPSAFVDYAYQRLSKILGSSWKDDCVVWDPAWGTGNLTRDAHFSKLFASTLNQSDLNMAAKYNQDAAKFQFDFLRDDLDFENDTLFTNEYQKLPDELAEILINHPDTKFLFFLNPPYATAGNANAKSKKSKAGIATTPLRDEMKAKHLKVQEQLYAQFLYRIIKIKEKMNLTNVYIGLFSPSLLLTGSKFKEFRKLLLDNFEFKDGNLFQASNFADVKNNWAIDFSIWKGHVKSKDIERYEFTHNILSLNSMGTVEIIDNKLLYNTDDPKTVSLQDFLKINTSVPNKLSVKKLQFKSRYKYSETIDVPQNALGYLINDTNNVEAATKGVYLMSSPITRHIKTALITENHFADQMVVFAARKVIPANWINQKDEFIAPNINSSLYAKMQLKSVIYSIFSPNNNIISYRSSLNNDGTSNINQWFFMSNKEIKELVDVENGNADIYQDTIEFAGDRFVYRFLKNKQNLLDKADQELLSVASKIVEQTMPYRAIFNEEYPEFSVNAWDASWDQIMQVAKEYGDNEQTALFKQKFKDYTTAISEMVYQLGILK
;
A
#
# COMPACT_ATOMS: atom_id res chain seq x y z
N MET A 1 15.67 4.90 -39.69
CA MET A 1 16.18 4.65 -38.34
C MET A 1 15.50 5.62 -37.40
N LYS A 2 14.93 5.13 -36.27
CA LYS A 2 14.35 5.96 -35.21
C LYS A 2 15.48 6.47 -34.30
N SER A 3 15.33 7.64 -33.71
CA SER A 3 16.17 8.08 -32.60
C SER A 3 15.72 7.35 -31.33
N ILE A 4 16.64 7.03 -30.43
CA ILE A 4 16.26 6.48 -29.09
C ILE A 4 15.38 7.48 -28.35
N LYS A 5 15.53 8.79 -28.60
CA LYS A 5 14.70 9.84 -27.98
C LYS A 5 13.24 9.82 -28.44
N ASP A 6 12.93 9.15 -29.54
CA ASP A 6 11.58 9.02 -30.10
C ASP A 6 10.87 7.71 -29.64
N ILE A 7 11.61 6.85 -28.94
CA ILE A 7 11.08 5.58 -28.42
C ILE A 7 10.38 5.84 -27.10
N ARG A 8 9.10 5.47 -27.02
CA ARG A 8 8.29 5.65 -25.79
C ARG A 8 7.25 4.55 -25.67
N LEU A 9 7.01 4.13 -24.44
CA LEU A 9 5.84 3.32 -24.08
C LEU A 9 4.66 4.27 -23.78
N SER A 10 3.49 3.99 -24.34
CA SER A 10 2.29 4.78 -24.04
C SER A 10 1.87 4.63 -22.58
N SER A 11 1.22 5.65 -22.00
CA SER A 11 0.70 5.58 -20.61
C SER A 11 -0.26 4.40 -20.41
N GLN A 12 -1.06 4.05 -21.43
CA GLN A 12 -1.98 2.89 -21.36
C GLN A 12 -1.20 1.58 -21.24
N ASN A 13 -0.14 1.41 -22.02
CA ASN A 13 0.70 0.22 -22.01
C ASN A 13 1.59 0.14 -20.76
N ASN A 14 2.00 1.29 -20.21
CA ASN A 14 2.67 1.33 -18.91
C ASN A 14 1.72 0.85 -17.77
N LYS A 15 0.46 1.26 -17.79
CA LYS A 15 -0.55 0.75 -16.84
C LYS A 15 -0.77 -0.76 -16.98
N LYS A 16 -0.78 -1.29 -18.22
CA LYS A 16 -0.85 -2.75 -18.45
C LYS A 16 0.38 -3.46 -17.90
N LEU A 17 1.58 -2.92 -18.13
CA LEU A 17 2.82 -3.44 -17.57
C LEU A 17 2.72 -3.56 -16.05
N LEU A 18 2.37 -2.48 -15.36
CA LEU A 18 2.24 -2.48 -13.90
C LEU A 18 1.19 -3.48 -13.40
N ASN A 19 0.05 -3.57 -14.09
CA ASN A 19 -0.97 -4.56 -13.76
C ASN A 19 -0.46 -5.99 -13.97
N ASP A 20 0.16 -6.29 -15.11
CA ASP A 20 0.70 -7.61 -15.42
C ASP A 20 1.80 -8.00 -14.40
N LEU A 21 2.71 -7.08 -14.03
CA LEU A 21 3.72 -7.29 -13.00
C LEU A 21 3.10 -7.53 -11.62
N SER A 22 2.09 -6.76 -11.24
CA SER A 22 1.41 -6.93 -9.95
C SER A 22 0.74 -8.29 -9.81
N GLN A 23 0.21 -8.81 -10.92
CA GLN A 23 -0.48 -10.10 -10.98
C GLN A 23 0.47 -11.29 -11.20
N ALA A 24 1.70 -11.06 -11.63
CA ALA A 24 2.66 -12.12 -11.85
C ALA A 24 2.98 -12.87 -10.56
N SER A 25 2.89 -14.20 -10.61
CA SER A 25 3.16 -15.10 -9.49
C SER A 25 4.38 -16.01 -9.74
N VAL A 26 4.94 -15.95 -10.94
CA VAL A 26 6.12 -16.73 -11.36
C VAL A 26 7.00 -15.89 -12.30
N GLU A 27 8.27 -16.28 -12.45
CA GLU A 27 9.27 -15.59 -13.28
C GLU A 27 8.79 -15.36 -14.72
N LYS A 28 8.19 -16.39 -15.34
CA LYS A 28 7.65 -16.26 -16.71
C LYS A 28 6.55 -15.20 -16.86
N GLY A 29 5.81 -14.93 -15.79
CA GLY A 29 4.83 -13.83 -15.77
C GLY A 29 5.50 -12.46 -15.79
N ILE A 30 6.61 -12.28 -15.05
CA ILE A 30 7.42 -11.07 -15.05
C ILE A 30 8.04 -10.85 -16.43
N GLU A 31 8.69 -11.87 -16.97
CA GLU A 31 9.28 -11.86 -18.31
C GLU A 31 8.25 -11.42 -19.37
N ASN A 32 7.10 -12.07 -19.41
CA ASN A 32 6.05 -11.73 -20.38
C ASN A 32 5.55 -10.28 -20.24
N ALA A 33 5.49 -9.74 -19.03
CA ALA A 33 5.07 -8.36 -18.79
C ALA A 33 6.09 -7.37 -19.36
N TYR A 34 7.37 -7.57 -19.05
CA TYR A 34 8.44 -6.74 -19.61
C TYR A 34 8.60 -6.93 -21.12
N TRP A 35 8.47 -8.15 -21.63
CA TRP A 35 8.52 -8.41 -23.08
C TRP A 35 7.49 -7.61 -23.85
N LYS A 36 6.25 -7.55 -23.37
CA LYS A 36 5.21 -6.72 -23.98
C LYS A 36 5.63 -5.25 -24.02
N ALA A 37 6.15 -4.73 -22.90
CA ALA A 37 6.60 -3.35 -22.82
C ALA A 37 7.76 -3.06 -23.78
N VAL A 38 8.75 -3.96 -23.87
CA VAL A 38 9.88 -3.85 -24.79
C VAL A 38 9.39 -3.91 -26.25
N LYS A 39 8.58 -4.91 -26.61
CA LYS A 39 8.04 -5.05 -27.98
C LYS A 39 7.24 -3.81 -28.41
N GLU A 40 6.36 -3.32 -27.53
CA GLU A 40 5.50 -2.17 -27.85
C GLU A 40 6.29 -0.85 -27.93
N SER A 41 7.28 -0.63 -27.07
CA SER A 41 8.06 0.62 -27.07
C SER A 41 9.08 0.66 -28.22
N PHE A 42 9.84 -0.41 -28.40
CA PHE A 42 10.89 -0.47 -29.43
C PHE A 42 10.34 -0.89 -30.80
N ASN A 43 9.11 -1.38 -30.86
CA ASN A 43 8.47 -1.89 -32.08
C ASN A 43 9.36 -2.94 -32.79
N THR A 44 9.77 -3.95 -32.01
CA THR A 44 10.67 -5.02 -32.44
C THR A 44 10.22 -6.36 -31.87
N GLU A 45 10.66 -7.47 -32.49
CA GLU A 45 10.53 -8.79 -31.89
C GLU A 45 11.70 -9.06 -30.94
N ILE A 46 11.43 -9.88 -29.92
CA ILE A 46 12.45 -10.36 -28.99
C ILE A 46 12.91 -11.73 -29.49
N ASN A 47 14.23 -11.89 -29.57
CA ASN A 47 14.84 -13.17 -29.89
C ASN A 47 15.09 -13.96 -28.61
N ASP A 48 14.53 -15.18 -28.51
CA ASP A 48 14.57 -16.05 -27.33
C ASP A 48 15.24 -17.42 -27.63
N ASN A 49 15.96 -17.54 -28.74
CA ASN A 49 16.46 -18.83 -29.24
C ASN A 49 17.61 -19.45 -28.42
N ASP A 50 18.28 -18.68 -27.53
CA ASP A 50 19.55 -19.10 -26.91
C ASP A 50 19.41 -19.42 -25.41
N ASN A 51 18.24 -19.92 -24.96
CA ASN A 51 17.93 -20.19 -23.55
C ASN A 51 18.08 -18.96 -22.63
N THR A 52 17.97 -17.77 -23.21
CA THR A 52 17.97 -16.48 -22.49
C THR A 52 16.53 -16.04 -22.21
N ASP A 53 16.37 -15.06 -21.31
CA ASP A 53 15.09 -14.35 -21.19
C ASP A 53 14.83 -13.40 -22.38
N GLY A 54 15.65 -13.50 -23.45
CA GLY A 54 15.53 -12.80 -24.72
C GLY A 54 16.51 -11.64 -24.90
N TYR A 55 16.66 -11.22 -26.15
CA TYR A 55 17.40 -10.02 -26.51
C TYR A 55 16.76 -9.27 -27.69
N ILE A 56 17.06 -7.99 -27.81
CA ILE A 56 16.72 -7.17 -28.97
C ILE A 56 17.99 -6.64 -29.65
N ASP A 57 17.91 -6.48 -30.96
CA ASP A 57 19.00 -5.95 -31.79
C ASP A 57 18.44 -4.94 -32.77
N LEU A 58 18.78 -3.69 -32.57
CA LEU A 58 18.21 -2.56 -33.30
C LEU A 58 19.26 -1.57 -33.77
N GLU A 59 19.15 -1.16 -34.99
CA GLU A 59 19.90 0.00 -35.51
C GLU A 59 19.12 1.30 -35.25
N LEU A 60 19.70 2.17 -34.43
CA LEU A 60 19.20 3.50 -34.15
C LEU A 60 19.99 4.56 -34.91
N LYS A 61 19.51 5.81 -34.90
CA LYS A 61 20.23 6.92 -35.52
C LYS A 61 21.57 7.18 -34.84
N GLU A 62 21.62 7.00 -33.54
CA GLU A 62 22.79 7.33 -32.71
C GLU A 62 23.80 6.18 -32.65
N SER A 63 23.32 4.93 -32.61
CA SER A 63 24.15 3.74 -32.40
C SER A 63 23.34 2.46 -32.62
N THR A 64 23.98 1.30 -32.55
CA THR A 64 23.28 0.01 -32.48
C THR A 64 22.95 -0.30 -31.02
N LEU A 65 21.70 -0.64 -30.74
CA LEU A 65 21.26 -1.17 -29.45
C LEU A 65 21.15 -2.69 -29.56
N PHE A 66 22.11 -3.38 -28.97
CA PHE A 66 22.05 -4.84 -28.77
C PHE A 66 21.88 -5.11 -27.28
N MET A 67 20.65 -5.34 -26.83
CA MET A 67 20.28 -5.41 -25.40
C MET A 67 19.81 -6.80 -25.01
N LEU A 68 20.52 -7.41 -24.05
CA LEU A 68 20.12 -8.64 -23.38
C LEU A 68 19.10 -8.32 -22.30
N LEU A 69 18.09 -9.17 -22.15
CA LEU A 69 17.02 -9.07 -21.17
C LEU A 69 17.18 -10.20 -20.14
N GLU A 70 17.01 -9.87 -18.86
CA GLU A 70 17.09 -10.85 -17.77
C GLU A 70 16.08 -10.52 -16.69
N PHE A 71 15.15 -11.42 -16.40
CA PHE A 71 14.05 -11.17 -15.48
C PHE A 71 13.98 -12.21 -14.37
N LYS A 72 13.58 -11.76 -13.19
CA LYS A 72 13.42 -12.60 -12.00
C LYS A 72 12.07 -12.33 -11.33
N TYR A 73 11.59 -13.28 -10.54
CA TYR A 73 10.30 -13.11 -9.89
C TYR A 73 10.35 -12.10 -8.73
N ASP A 74 11.22 -12.36 -7.73
CA ASP A 74 11.41 -11.53 -6.54
C ASP A 74 12.85 -11.72 -6.07
N LYS A 75 13.75 -10.87 -6.55
CA LYS A 75 15.19 -11.02 -6.31
C LYS A 75 15.77 -9.95 -5.40
N GLU A 76 14.94 -9.03 -4.91
CA GLU A 76 15.41 -7.90 -4.09
C GLU A 76 16.54 -7.10 -4.79
N LEU A 77 16.37 -6.75 -6.07
CA LEU A 77 17.39 -6.13 -6.94
C LEU A 77 17.92 -4.78 -6.40
N LYS A 78 17.26 -4.15 -5.45
CA LYS A 78 17.81 -3.04 -4.68
C LYS A 78 19.08 -3.39 -3.91
N LYS A 79 19.25 -4.65 -3.53
CA LYS A 79 20.46 -5.13 -2.86
C LYS A 79 21.52 -5.42 -3.92
N ARG A 80 22.62 -4.65 -3.92
CA ARG A 80 23.68 -4.79 -4.92
C ARG A 80 24.18 -6.24 -5.07
N ASN A 81 24.38 -6.97 -3.97
CA ASN A 81 24.79 -8.36 -4.04
C ASN A 81 23.78 -9.24 -4.81
N LYS A 82 22.49 -8.94 -4.71
CA LYS A 82 21.44 -9.66 -5.45
C LYS A 82 21.41 -9.29 -6.93
N ALA A 83 21.62 -8.03 -7.25
CA ALA A 83 21.78 -7.57 -8.62
C ALA A 83 23.03 -8.21 -9.28
N MET A 84 24.16 -8.32 -8.56
CA MET A 84 25.36 -8.97 -9.06
C MET A 84 25.17 -10.48 -9.29
N GLU A 85 24.40 -11.17 -8.46
CA GLU A 85 24.01 -12.58 -8.70
C GLU A 85 23.31 -12.74 -10.07
N VAL A 86 22.45 -11.78 -10.46
CA VAL A 86 21.75 -11.81 -11.76
C VAL A 86 22.70 -11.41 -12.90
N ILE A 87 23.57 -10.43 -12.68
CA ILE A 87 24.58 -10.04 -13.67
C ILE A 87 25.55 -11.22 -13.95
N VAL A 88 25.94 -12.03 -12.95
CA VAL A 88 26.74 -13.24 -13.20
C VAL A 88 26.00 -14.19 -14.15
N GLN A 89 24.71 -14.42 -13.96
CA GLN A 89 23.91 -15.23 -14.88
C GLN A 89 23.93 -14.63 -16.31
N ALA A 90 23.73 -13.31 -16.41
CA ALA A 90 23.78 -12.62 -17.70
C ALA A 90 25.17 -12.70 -18.39
N LEU A 91 26.28 -12.69 -17.64
CA LEU A 91 27.63 -12.91 -18.18
C LEU A 91 27.76 -14.24 -18.92
N PHE A 92 27.17 -15.31 -18.40
CA PHE A 92 27.18 -16.61 -19.07
C PHE A 92 26.38 -16.59 -20.37
N TYR A 93 25.24 -15.91 -20.41
CA TYR A 93 24.52 -15.69 -21.66
C TYR A 93 25.31 -14.81 -22.64
N MET A 94 25.93 -13.75 -22.16
CA MET A 94 26.78 -12.90 -22.98
C MET A 94 27.97 -13.65 -23.59
N HIS A 95 28.57 -14.56 -22.79
CA HIS A 95 29.65 -15.43 -23.30
C HIS A 95 29.14 -16.36 -24.40
N ASN A 96 28.01 -17.05 -24.19
CA ASN A 96 27.43 -17.94 -25.18
C ASN A 96 27.08 -17.18 -26.48
N ILE A 97 26.42 -16.01 -26.36
CA ILE A 97 26.12 -15.16 -27.53
C ILE A 97 27.40 -14.71 -28.26
N ARG A 98 28.47 -14.39 -27.52
CA ARG A 98 29.77 -14.07 -28.12
C ARG A 98 30.33 -15.23 -28.94
N GLU A 99 30.32 -16.44 -28.41
CA GLU A 99 30.83 -17.64 -29.08
C GLU A 99 30.00 -18.00 -30.31
N GLU A 100 28.67 -17.83 -30.24
CA GLU A 100 27.78 -18.17 -31.35
C GLU A 100 27.69 -17.09 -32.45
N GLN A 101 27.64 -15.81 -32.03
CA GLN A 101 27.37 -14.68 -32.94
C GLN A 101 28.57 -13.77 -33.21
N GLY A 102 29.71 -14.01 -32.53
CA GLY A 102 30.93 -13.20 -32.68
C GLY A 102 30.82 -11.74 -32.16
N ARG A 103 29.75 -11.42 -31.40
CA ARG A 103 29.51 -10.10 -30.79
C ARG A 103 28.82 -10.23 -29.42
N VAL A 104 28.92 -9.17 -28.63
CA VAL A 104 28.39 -9.14 -27.28
C VAL A 104 27.32 -8.06 -27.15
N PRO A 105 26.23 -8.29 -26.45
CA PRO A 105 25.28 -7.22 -26.12
C PRO A 105 25.97 -6.01 -25.48
N ASN A 106 25.61 -4.80 -25.91
CA ASN A 106 26.18 -3.55 -25.39
C ASN A 106 25.36 -3.00 -24.21
N MET A 107 24.18 -3.58 -23.96
CA MET A 107 23.27 -3.19 -22.90
C MET A 107 22.67 -4.45 -22.24
N LEU A 108 22.43 -4.37 -20.95
CA LEU A 108 21.73 -5.40 -20.17
C LEU A 108 20.58 -4.74 -19.40
N MET A 109 19.35 -5.21 -19.62
CA MET A 109 18.18 -4.81 -18.86
C MET A 109 17.80 -5.91 -17.90
N ILE A 110 17.69 -5.58 -16.61
CA ILE A 110 17.33 -6.50 -15.53
C ILE A 110 16.07 -5.98 -14.84
N GLY A 111 15.13 -6.88 -14.54
CA GLY A 111 13.94 -6.52 -13.82
C GLY A 111 13.37 -7.66 -12.98
N ASP A 112 12.72 -7.30 -11.88
CA ASP A 112 11.86 -8.20 -11.13
C ASP A 112 10.49 -7.55 -10.89
N LYS A 113 9.70 -8.15 -10.02
CA LYS A 113 8.37 -7.62 -9.69
C LYS A 113 8.38 -6.22 -9.07
N TYR A 114 9.47 -5.83 -8.43
CA TYR A 114 9.56 -4.64 -7.58
C TYR A 114 10.61 -3.64 -8.03
N ASN A 115 11.53 -4.05 -8.89
CA ASN A 115 12.67 -3.23 -9.27
C ASN A 115 13.10 -3.53 -10.71
N ALA A 116 13.56 -2.50 -11.42
CA ALA A 116 14.16 -2.67 -12.74
C ALA A 116 15.30 -1.67 -12.95
N PHE A 117 16.31 -2.04 -13.75
CA PHE A 117 17.42 -1.18 -14.12
C PHE A 117 18.03 -1.60 -15.45
N VAL A 118 18.82 -0.70 -16.01
CA VAL A 118 19.64 -0.96 -17.21
C VAL A 118 21.10 -0.69 -16.87
N VAL A 119 22.01 -1.49 -17.41
CA VAL A 119 23.44 -1.32 -17.23
C VAL A 119 24.17 -1.51 -18.55
N SER A 120 25.16 -0.65 -18.83
CA SER A 120 26.07 -0.82 -19.96
C SER A 120 26.99 -2.01 -19.71
N THR A 121 27.14 -2.86 -20.70
CA THR A 121 28.03 -4.03 -20.61
C THR A 121 29.50 -3.71 -20.76
N LYS A 122 29.88 -2.48 -21.16
CA LYS A 122 31.26 -2.03 -21.39
C LYS A 122 32.20 -2.46 -20.23
N ASN A 123 31.79 -2.21 -18.99
CA ASN A 123 32.60 -2.54 -17.81
C ASN A 123 32.44 -3.99 -17.36
N LEU A 124 31.53 -4.75 -18.00
CA LEU A 124 31.35 -6.18 -17.76
C LEU A 124 32.22 -7.05 -18.67
N LEU A 125 32.67 -6.54 -19.83
CA LEU A 125 33.41 -7.33 -20.83
C LEU A 125 34.67 -7.95 -20.26
N LYS A 126 35.39 -7.29 -19.33
CA LYS A 126 36.62 -7.80 -18.72
C LYS A 126 36.40 -9.11 -17.95
N TYR A 127 35.18 -9.34 -17.44
CA TYR A 127 34.85 -10.56 -16.71
C TYR A 127 34.65 -11.77 -17.64
N LEU A 128 34.37 -11.55 -18.94
CA LEU A 128 34.26 -12.60 -19.95
C LEU A 128 35.65 -13.21 -20.32
N GLU A 129 36.73 -12.55 -19.89
CA GLU A 129 38.13 -12.99 -20.13
C GLU A 129 38.73 -13.74 -18.91
N TYR A 130 37.94 -14.11 -17.92
CA TYR A 130 38.41 -14.85 -16.75
C TYR A 130 38.69 -16.32 -17.10
N ASP A 131 39.97 -16.71 -17.03
CA ASP A 131 40.44 -18.06 -17.39
C ASP A 131 40.02 -19.15 -16.37
N ASP A 132 39.69 -18.80 -15.17
CA ASP A 132 39.26 -19.70 -14.08
C ASP A 132 37.76 -19.94 -14.03
N VAL A 133 37.00 -19.39 -14.98
CA VAL A 133 35.57 -19.57 -15.12
C VAL A 133 35.24 -20.65 -16.13
N ASP A 134 34.54 -21.69 -15.65
CA ASP A 134 34.00 -22.75 -16.50
C ASP A 134 32.70 -22.29 -17.15
N TRP A 135 32.78 -21.70 -18.34
CA TRP A 135 31.66 -21.14 -19.10
C TRP A 135 30.67 -22.18 -19.63
N THR A 136 30.95 -23.48 -19.46
CA THR A 136 30.07 -24.57 -19.91
C THR A 136 28.92 -24.86 -18.93
N ILE A 137 28.94 -24.26 -17.77
CA ILE A 137 27.91 -24.43 -16.75
C ILE A 137 26.62 -23.72 -17.17
N ALA A 138 25.49 -24.32 -16.83
CA ALA A 138 24.19 -23.67 -17.02
C ALA A 138 24.16 -22.30 -16.31
N PRO A 139 23.77 -21.21 -17.00
CA PRO A 139 23.77 -19.85 -16.44
C PRO A 139 23.04 -19.72 -15.11
N SER A 140 21.94 -20.46 -14.93
CA SER A 140 21.15 -20.48 -13.68
C SER A 140 21.94 -21.00 -12.45
N ARG A 141 22.98 -21.80 -12.64
CA ARG A 141 23.86 -22.34 -11.58
C ARG A 141 25.13 -21.52 -11.37
N ALA A 142 25.46 -20.66 -12.29
CA ALA A 142 26.68 -19.86 -12.25
C ALA A 142 26.80 -19.00 -10.99
N LYS A 143 25.73 -18.33 -10.59
CA LYS A 143 25.66 -17.49 -9.39
C LYS A 143 26.02 -18.22 -8.10
N ASP A 144 25.69 -19.50 -7.98
CA ASP A 144 25.94 -20.30 -6.77
C ASP A 144 27.38 -20.83 -6.76
N LYS A 145 27.89 -21.28 -7.93
CA LYS A 145 29.26 -21.73 -8.08
C LYS A 145 30.28 -20.61 -7.91
N TYR A 146 30.01 -19.42 -8.48
CA TYR A 146 30.91 -18.29 -8.45
C TYR A 146 30.53 -17.20 -7.44
N LYS A 147 29.79 -17.56 -6.39
CA LYS A 147 29.33 -16.62 -5.35
C LYS A 147 30.47 -15.93 -4.60
N ARG A 148 31.60 -16.64 -4.41
CA ARG A 148 32.78 -16.13 -3.68
C ARG A 148 33.83 -15.49 -4.59
N THR A 149 33.67 -15.54 -5.90
CA THR A 149 34.57 -14.98 -6.90
C THR A 149 33.84 -13.93 -7.73
N LEU A 150 33.27 -14.28 -8.87
CA LEU A 150 32.61 -13.33 -9.79
C LEU A 150 31.60 -12.40 -9.11
N VAL A 151 30.74 -12.93 -8.23
CA VAL A 151 29.75 -12.08 -7.53
C VAL A 151 30.44 -11.06 -6.63
N VAL A 152 31.51 -11.45 -5.94
CA VAL A 152 32.28 -10.54 -5.06
C VAL A 152 33.08 -9.53 -5.89
N ASP A 153 33.68 -9.94 -6.98
CA ASP A 153 34.45 -9.05 -7.85
C ASP A 153 33.54 -8.00 -8.50
N LEU A 154 32.38 -8.41 -9.03
CA LEU A 154 31.37 -7.50 -9.55
C LEU A 154 30.82 -6.58 -8.47
N TYR A 155 30.60 -7.08 -7.24
CA TYR A 155 30.11 -6.28 -6.13
C TYR A 155 31.09 -5.17 -5.74
N ASN A 156 32.39 -5.45 -5.79
CA ASN A 156 33.45 -4.50 -5.44
C ASN A 156 33.84 -3.58 -6.62
N ASP A 157 33.40 -3.88 -7.83
CA ASP A 157 33.70 -3.06 -9.01
C ASP A 157 32.78 -1.84 -9.10
N HIS A 158 33.28 -0.72 -8.63
CA HIS A 158 32.56 0.55 -8.65
C HIS A 158 32.38 1.18 -10.05
N THR A 159 33.02 0.61 -11.09
CA THR A 159 32.81 1.06 -12.48
C THR A 159 31.50 0.51 -13.07
N ILE A 160 30.91 -0.51 -12.44
CA ILE A 160 29.59 -1.04 -12.81
C ILE A 160 28.51 -0.22 -12.10
N THR A 161 27.94 0.72 -12.84
CA THR A 161 26.95 1.67 -12.34
C THR A 161 25.62 1.49 -13.06
N TYR A 162 24.53 1.60 -12.30
CA TYR A 162 23.15 1.57 -12.79
C TYR A 162 22.24 2.28 -11.78
N TYR A 163 21.08 2.71 -12.20
CA TYR A 163 20.06 3.29 -11.33
C TYR A 163 18.89 2.33 -11.21
N VAL A 164 18.51 1.98 -9.98
CA VAL A 164 17.40 1.04 -9.73
C VAL A 164 16.09 1.80 -9.62
N HIS A 165 15.19 1.58 -10.56
CA HIS A 165 13.82 2.09 -10.52
C HIS A 165 12.93 1.15 -9.72
N GLU A 166 12.19 1.69 -8.74
CA GLU A 166 11.18 0.91 -8.03
C GLU A 166 9.93 0.74 -8.89
N VAL A 167 9.53 -0.50 -9.08
CA VAL A 167 8.30 -0.86 -9.79
C VAL A 167 7.13 -0.75 -8.82
N ASN A 168 6.59 0.45 -8.76
CA ASN A 168 5.38 0.80 -8.01
C ASN A 168 4.41 1.51 -8.97
N GLU A 169 3.31 2.03 -8.46
CA GLU A 169 2.30 2.73 -9.27
C GLU A 169 2.80 3.99 -9.99
N ASN A 170 3.93 4.56 -9.55
CA ASN A 170 4.57 5.71 -10.18
C ASN A 170 5.67 5.30 -11.17
N PHE A 171 5.93 4.03 -11.32
CA PHE A 171 6.96 3.54 -12.24
C PHE A 171 6.61 3.85 -13.70
N SER A 172 7.57 4.38 -14.42
CA SER A 172 7.48 4.58 -15.87
C SER A 172 8.55 3.77 -16.58
N PHE A 173 8.15 2.90 -17.49
CA PHE A 173 9.09 2.18 -18.34
C PHE A 173 9.92 3.13 -19.21
N ASN A 174 9.41 4.34 -19.45
CA ASN A 174 10.13 5.38 -20.16
C ASN A 174 11.38 5.87 -19.41
N ASP A 175 11.44 5.69 -18.08
CA ASP A 175 12.64 6.02 -17.31
C ASP A 175 13.78 5.05 -17.65
N LEU A 176 13.49 3.76 -17.83
CA LEU A 176 14.48 2.79 -18.34
C LEU A 176 14.91 3.13 -19.77
N ILE A 177 13.98 3.57 -20.63
CA ILE A 177 14.33 4.01 -22.00
C ILE A 177 15.23 5.25 -21.97
N ASN A 178 15.01 6.18 -21.05
CA ASN A 178 15.87 7.34 -20.86
C ASN A 178 17.27 6.92 -20.38
N ASP A 179 17.37 5.95 -19.49
CA ASP A 179 18.67 5.39 -19.06
C ASP A 179 19.40 4.72 -20.23
N ILE A 180 18.70 3.95 -21.07
CA ILE A 180 19.27 3.37 -22.29
C ILE A 180 19.78 4.48 -23.22
N ALA A 181 19.00 5.54 -23.42
CA ALA A 181 19.38 6.66 -24.26
C ALA A 181 20.65 7.37 -23.75
N MET A 182 20.76 7.52 -22.44
CA MET A 182 21.93 8.09 -21.78
C MET A 182 23.17 7.20 -21.95
N LEU A 183 23.04 5.89 -21.77
CA LEU A 183 24.14 4.93 -21.84
C LEU A 183 24.63 4.69 -23.29
N ILE A 184 23.76 4.84 -24.28
CA ILE A 184 24.11 4.75 -25.72
C ILE A 184 24.87 5.98 -26.20
N SER A 185 24.41 7.18 -25.78
CA SER A 185 25.11 8.41 -26.10
C SER A 185 26.38 8.51 -25.26
N GLU A 186 27.48 7.96 -25.65
CA GLU A 186 28.80 8.08 -24.99
C GLU A 186 29.31 9.54 -24.82
N THR A 187 28.50 10.51 -25.08
CA THR A 187 28.70 11.92 -24.82
C THR A 187 28.04 12.31 -23.50
N ASP A 188 28.69 13.13 -22.70
CA ASP A 188 28.38 13.86 -21.46
C ASP A 188 26.92 14.24 -21.11
N ASP A 189 25.93 13.54 -21.60
CA ASP A 189 24.50 13.82 -21.36
C ASP A 189 23.94 13.19 -20.04
N LYS A 190 24.65 13.45 -18.95
CA LYS A 190 24.08 13.27 -17.61
C LYS A 190 22.80 14.09 -17.49
N ILE A 191 21.83 13.58 -16.75
CA ILE A 191 20.55 14.25 -16.55
C ILE A 191 20.79 15.59 -15.85
N LYS A 192 20.28 16.65 -16.46
CA LYS A 192 20.31 17.98 -15.89
C LYS A 192 19.16 18.12 -14.90
N LEU A 193 19.48 18.33 -13.61
CA LEU A 193 18.47 18.61 -12.61
C LEU A 193 17.73 19.90 -12.92
N THR A 194 16.43 19.88 -12.70
CA THR A 194 15.55 21.04 -12.82
C THR A 194 14.93 21.32 -11.44
N PRO A 195 14.36 22.50 -11.19
CA PRO A 195 13.67 22.76 -9.94
C PRO A 195 12.53 21.77 -9.61
N SER A 196 11.97 21.10 -10.61
CA SER A 196 10.94 20.07 -10.43
C SER A 196 11.51 18.68 -10.10
N SER A 197 12.71 18.33 -10.59
CA SER A 197 13.33 17.02 -10.36
C SER A 197 14.33 17.00 -9.20
N ILE A 198 14.70 18.17 -8.66
CA ILE A 198 15.72 18.30 -7.60
C ILE A 198 15.26 17.61 -6.30
N ASN A 199 13.97 17.61 -6.00
CA ASN A 199 13.44 16.96 -4.81
C ASN A 199 13.64 15.44 -4.86
N VAL A 200 13.39 14.82 -6.01
CA VAL A 200 13.58 13.37 -6.22
C VAL A 200 15.06 12.98 -6.07
N ALA A 201 15.95 13.77 -6.69
CA ALA A 201 17.40 13.57 -6.57
C ALA A 201 17.88 13.77 -5.13
N PHE A 202 17.34 14.74 -4.42
CA PHE A 202 17.65 14.98 -3.01
C PHE A 202 17.16 13.85 -2.10
N ASP A 203 15.95 13.36 -2.29
CA ASP A 203 15.40 12.23 -1.56
C ASP A 203 16.25 10.98 -1.77
N HIS A 204 16.68 10.71 -2.99
CA HIS A 204 17.61 9.63 -3.27
C HIS A 204 18.94 9.82 -2.54
N PHE A 205 19.52 11.03 -2.58
CA PHE A 205 20.75 11.35 -1.89
C PHE A 205 20.67 11.08 -0.37
N ILE A 206 19.61 11.56 0.26
CA ILE A 206 19.41 11.38 1.72
C ILE A 206 19.16 9.93 2.10
N ASN A 207 18.31 9.22 1.35
CA ASN A 207 17.83 7.90 1.78
C ASN A 207 18.74 6.75 1.35
N ASN A 208 19.48 6.91 0.24
CA ASN A 208 20.27 5.85 -0.35
C ASN A 208 21.78 6.13 -0.31
N VAL A 209 22.20 7.38 -0.48
CA VAL A 209 23.63 7.73 -0.53
C VAL A 209 24.19 7.94 0.87
N ILE A 210 23.55 8.72 1.73
CA ILE A 210 24.03 9.02 3.08
C ILE A 210 23.62 7.94 4.08
N LEU A 211 24.59 7.37 4.81
CA LEU A 211 24.34 6.33 5.82
C LEU A 211 24.15 6.90 7.24
N ASN A 212 24.64 8.10 7.52
CA ASN A 212 24.62 8.73 8.85
C ASN A 212 23.87 10.07 8.89
N GLN A 213 22.82 10.20 8.11
CA GLN A 213 22.01 11.42 7.96
C GLN A 213 21.52 12.02 9.29
N ASN A 214 21.28 11.19 10.31
CA ASN A 214 20.80 11.63 11.62
C ASN A 214 21.82 12.43 12.44
N GLN A 215 23.09 12.47 12.03
CA GLN A 215 24.17 13.19 12.68
C GLN A 215 24.27 14.66 12.23
N PHE A 216 23.57 15.02 11.14
CA PHE A 216 23.65 16.33 10.52
C PHE A 216 22.34 17.09 10.67
N SER A 217 22.40 18.41 10.69
CA SER A 217 21.23 19.26 10.62
C SER A 217 20.59 19.22 9.22
N PRO A 218 19.32 19.61 9.05
CA PRO A 218 18.71 19.73 7.74
C PRO A 218 19.46 20.69 6.81
N GLU A 219 19.98 21.78 7.35
CA GLU A 219 20.75 22.79 6.62
C GLU A 219 22.05 22.18 6.06
N GLU A 220 22.78 21.43 6.89
CA GLU A 220 24.00 20.74 6.48
C GLU A 220 23.73 19.71 5.38
N LEU A 221 22.68 18.91 5.51
CA LEU A 221 22.34 17.89 4.50
C LEU A 221 21.98 18.50 3.14
N VAL A 222 21.26 19.61 3.13
CA VAL A 222 20.95 20.34 1.90
C VAL A 222 22.19 21.00 1.32
N ASP A 223 23.04 21.58 2.15
CA ASP A 223 24.30 22.18 1.72
C ASP A 223 25.23 21.12 1.09
N PHE A 224 25.34 19.93 1.69
CA PHE A 224 26.11 18.82 1.10
C PHE A 224 25.57 18.42 -0.27
N PHE A 225 24.24 18.32 -0.40
CA PHE A 225 23.62 17.99 -1.67
C PHE A 225 23.86 19.07 -2.74
N ILE A 226 23.61 20.33 -2.41
CA ILE A 226 23.81 21.44 -3.33
C ILE A 226 25.28 21.51 -3.74
N THR A 227 26.24 21.38 -2.81
CA THR A 227 27.67 21.34 -3.10
C THR A 227 28.00 20.18 -4.03
N LEU A 228 27.46 18.99 -3.77
CA LEU A 228 27.70 17.81 -4.60
C LEU A 228 27.22 17.99 -6.03
N ILE A 229 26.06 18.62 -6.26
CA ILE A 229 25.51 18.80 -7.59
C ILE A 229 26.11 20.02 -8.32
N THR A 230 26.57 21.07 -7.61
CA THR A 230 27.00 22.33 -8.23
C THR A 230 28.50 22.55 -8.20
N ASN A 231 29.21 22.01 -7.23
CA ASN A 231 30.64 22.23 -7.02
C ASN A 231 31.36 20.96 -6.53
N ARG A 232 31.47 19.96 -7.39
CA ARG A 232 32.14 18.68 -7.07
C ARG A 232 33.62 18.81 -6.76
N LYS A 233 34.25 19.94 -7.09
CA LYS A 233 35.68 20.17 -6.80
C LYS A 233 35.95 20.28 -5.31
N ASP A 234 34.96 20.65 -4.54
CA ASP A 234 35.01 20.75 -3.08
C ASP A 234 34.56 19.49 -2.35
N VAL A 235 34.34 18.39 -3.10
CA VAL A 235 33.89 17.09 -2.58
C VAL A 235 35.00 16.07 -2.75
N PHE A 236 35.50 15.52 -1.64
CA PHE A 236 36.54 14.50 -1.63
C PHE A 236 35.97 13.16 -1.19
N ALA A 237 35.95 12.19 -2.12
CA ALA A 237 35.55 10.83 -1.81
C ALA A 237 36.75 10.00 -1.37
N ASN A 238 36.65 9.32 -0.24
CA ASN A 238 37.59 8.31 0.19
C ASN A 238 36.97 6.92 0.01
N ASP A 239 37.41 6.21 -1.03
CA ASP A 239 36.89 4.91 -1.41
C ASP A 239 37.26 3.79 -0.42
N GLU A 240 38.36 3.91 0.31
CA GLU A 240 38.78 2.92 1.32
C GLU A 240 37.86 2.95 2.53
N THR A 241 37.49 4.15 2.99
CA THR A 241 36.69 4.33 4.21
C THR A 241 35.19 4.45 3.95
N GLY A 242 34.76 4.62 2.70
CA GLY A 242 33.36 4.87 2.36
C GLY A 242 32.85 6.20 2.92
N THR A 243 33.67 7.24 2.84
CA THR A 243 33.33 8.57 3.32
C THR A 243 33.48 9.63 2.25
N LEU A 244 32.58 10.62 2.28
CA LEU A 244 32.75 11.89 1.59
C LEU A 244 33.22 12.93 2.60
N VAL A 245 34.10 13.83 2.15
CA VAL A 245 34.47 15.03 2.88
C VAL A 245 33.90 16.22 2.11
N ILE A 246 33.00 16.94 2.73
CA ILE A 246 32.40 18.18 2.24
C ILE A 246 32.52 19.22 3.34
N HIS A 247 33.06 20.40 3.04
CA HIS A 247 33.26 21.50 4.02
C HIS A 247 33.93 21.02 5.32
N ASN A 248 34.94 20.15 5.21
CA ASN A 248 35.67 19.53 6.35
C ASN A 248 34.82 18.59 7.25
N GLN A 249 33.61 18.26 6.83
CA GLN A 249 32.78 17.27 7.52
C GLN A 249 32.87 15.90 6.83
N GLN A 250 32.96 14.83 7.65
CA GLN A 250 33.02 13.47 7.14
C GLN A 250 31.61 12.84 7.14
N ILE A 251 31.14 12.47 5.95
CA ILE A 251 29.84 11.87 5.70
C ILE A 251 30.04 10.41 5.32
N ARG A 252 29.43 9.49 6.05
CA ARG A 252 29.45 8.06 5.67
C ARG A 252 28.48 7.82 4.53
N ILE A 253 28.95 7.15 3.47
CA ILE A 253 28.16 6.93 2.27
C ILE A 253 28.08 5.45 1.89
N ASN A 254 26.99 5.09 1.21
CA ASN A 254 26.97 3.94 0.34
C ASN A 254 27.75 4.28 -0.94
N LYS A 255 28.93 3.70 -1.08
CA LYS A 255 29.86 4.02 -2.20
C LYS A 255 29.23 3.81 -3.56
N TYR A 256 28.45 2.73 -3.69
CA TYR A 256 27.78 2.38 -4.92
C TYR A 256 26.69 3.40 -5.28
N GLU A 257 25.80 3.70 -4.35
CA GLU A 257 24.73 4.69 -4.59
C GLU A 257 25.30 6.08 -4.87
N TYR A 258 26.42 6.41 -4.22
CA TYR A 258 27.15 7.64 -4.51
C TYR A 258 27.69 7.67 -5.95
N GLN A 259 28.37 6.61 -6.40
CA GLN A 259 28.91 6.53 -7.76
C GLN A 259 27.77 6.54 -8.79
N SER A 260 26.71 5.80 -8.54
CA SER A 260 25.51 5.84 -9.38
C SER A 260 24.94 7.25 -9.48
N PHE A 261 24.82 7.93 -8.34
CA PHE A 261 24.29 9.30 -8.27
C PHE A 261 25.13 10.28 -9.09
N ILE A 262 26.47 10.33 -8.89
CA ILE A 262 27.34 11.27 -9.60
C ILE A 262 27.48 10.98 -11.10
N ASN A 263 27.25 9.72 -11.50
CA ASN A 263 27.26 9.34 -12.90
C ASN A 263 25.92 9.63 -13.60
N HIS A 264 24.83 9.65 -12.85
CA HIS A 264 23.50 9.91 -13.38
C HIS A 264 23.20 11.41 -13.58
N PHE A 265 23.69 12.28 -12.68
CA PHE A 265 23.37 13.70 -12.70
C PHE A 265 24.56 14.57 -13.16
N LYS A 266 24.27 15.64 -13.94
CA LYS A 266 25.25 16.68 -14.30
C LYS A 266 25.76 17.38 -13.04
N SER A 267 26.98 17.92 -13.17
CA SER A 267 27.60 18.75 -12.12
C SER A 267 27.90 20.19 -12.60
N GLU A 268 27.56 20.50 -13.83
CA GLU A 268 27.80 21.83 -14.42
C GLU A 268 26.47 22.55 -14.65
N TYR A 269 26.28 23.62 -13.89
CA TYR A 269 25.11 24.50 -13.96
C TYR A 269 25.55 25.96 -14.14
N SER A 270 24.74 26.72 -14.85
CA SER A 270 24.94 28.16 -14.96
C SER A 270 24.69 28.87 -13.62
N PRO A 271 25.26 30.07 -13.38
CA PRO A 271 25.01 30.82 -12.15
C PRO A 271 23.51 31.09 -11.86
N SER A 272 22.71 31.24 -12.93
CA SER A 272 21.26 31.43 -12.80
C SER A 272 20.53 30.15 -12.33
N GLU A 273 21.02 28.97 -12.76
CA GLU A 273 20.47 27.68 -12.32
C GLU A 273 20.88 27.36 -10.87
N VAL A 274 22.14 27.61 -10.52
CA VAL A 274 22.61 27.49 -9.13
C VAL A 274 21.78 28.37 -8.19
N ARG A 275 21.45 29.60 -8.58
CA ARG A 275 20.59 30.49 -7.79
C ARG A 275 19.18 29.89 -7.59
N LYS A 276 18.58 29.32 -8.64
CA LYS A 276 17.29 28.61 -8.52
C LYS A 276 17.37 27.41 -7.61
N PHE A 277 18.48 26.67 -7.61
CA PHE A 277 18.70 25.56 -6.67
C PHE A 277 18.82 26.05 -5.23
N THR A 278 19.51 27.18 -5.00
CA THR A 278 19.60 27.80 -3.68
C THR A 278 18.22 28.27 -3.18
N GLU A 279 17.39 28.83 -4.04
CA GLU A 279 16.00 29.17 -3.72
C GLU A 279 15.17 27.93 -3.37
N THR A 280 15.45 26.78 -4.01
CA THR A 280 14.81 25.51 -3.72
C THR A 280 15.40 24.86 -2.46
N ALA A 281 16.66 25.15 -2.12
CA ALA A 281 17.33 24.63 -0.92
C ALA A 281 16.56 24.93 0.37
N ASP A 282 16.03 26.13 0.49
CA ASP A 282 15.19 26.50 1.64
C ASP A 282 13.96 25.57 1.80
N ARG A 283 13.40 25.11 0.69
CA ARG A 283 12.28 24.13 0.70
C ARG A 283 12.74 22.78 1.19
N LEU A 284 13.91 22.32 0.70
CA LEU A 284 14.49 21.04 1.10
C LEU A 284 14.82 21.01 2.61
N ILE A 285 15.37 22.10 3.15
CA ILE A 285 15.64 22.24 4.59
C ILE A 285 14.36 22.11 5.42
N GLN A 286 13.31 22.81 5.00
CA GLN A 286 12.01 22.74 5.66
C GLN A 286 11.42 21.34 5.61
N ASP A 287 11.55 20.64 4.49
CA ASP A 287 11.02 19.28 4.31
C ASP A 287 11.71 18.29 5.26
N ILE A 288 13.04 18.36 5.44
CA ILE A 288 13.75 17.49 6.39
C ILE A 288 13.33 17.78 7.82
N SER A 289 13.27 19.05 8.20
CA SER A 289 12.92 19.46 9.58
C SER A 289 11.54 18.96 9.96
N ARG A 290 10.58 19.02 9.03
CA ARG A 290 9.21 18.54 9.21
C ARG A 290 9.11 17.03 9.22
N ARG A 291 9.82 16.33 8.35
CA ARG A 291 9.90 14.86 8.37
C ARG A 291 10.35 14.37 9.74
N ARG A 292 11.34 15.02 10.35
CA ARG A 292 11.81 14.73 11.71
C ARG A 292 10.76 15.01 12.78
N ASN A 293 9.92 16.03 12.57
CA ASN A 293 8.83 16.43 13.48
C ASN A 293 7.52 15.69 13.23
N GLY A 294 7.42 14.90 12.14
CA GLY A 294 6.19 14.20 11.75
C GLY A 294 5.09 15.12 11.21
N GLU A 295 5.44 16.27 10.66
CA GLU A 295 4.52 17.23 10.03
C GLU A 295 4.30 16.86 8.56
N PHE A 296 3.06 17.02 8.08
CA PHE A 296 2.70 16.70 6.70
C PHE A 296 2.85 17.91 5.80
N TYR A 297 3.68 17.78 4.77
CA TYR A 297 3.91 18.81 3.75
C TYR A 297 2.98 18.60 2.56
N THR A 298 2.32 19.66 2.08
CA THR A 298 1.51 19.62 0.86
C THR A 298 2.39 19.96 -0.35
N PRO A 299 2.63 19.03 -1.30
CA PRO A 299 3.42 19.31 -2.49
C PRO A 299 2.76 20.38 -3.38
N SER A 300 3.57 21.22 -4.00
CA SER A 300 3.09 22.35 -4.82
C SER A 300 2.11 21.93 -5.93
N ALA A 301 2.34 20.80 -6.57
CA ALA A 301 1.45 20.28 -7.62
C ALA A 301 0.01 20.08 -7.11
N PHE A 302 -0.17 19.57 -5.88
CA PHE A 302 -1.49 19.40 -5.28
C PHE A 302 -2.10 20.73 -4.80
N VAL A 303 -1.25 21.69 -4.43
CA VAL A 303 -1.71 23.05 -4.12
C VAL A 303 -2.24 23.74 -5.40
N ASP A 304 -1.51 23.66 -6.50
CA ASP A 304 -1.92 24.19 -7.80
C ASP A 304 -3.23 23.56 -8.28
N TYR A 305 -3.37 22.25 -8.10
CA TYR A 305 -4.62 21.56 -8.38
C TYR A 305 -5.75 22.04 -7.46
N ALA A 306 -5.50 22.21 -6.18
CA ALA A 306 -6.48 22.75 -5.23
C ALA A 306 -6.94 24.15 -5.65
N TYR A 307 -6.03 25.02 -6.11
CA TYR A 307 -6.40 26.34 -6.64
C TYR A 307 -7.34 26.24 -7.86
N GLN A 308 -7.07 25.32 -8.78
CA GLN A 308 -7.96 25.07 -9.94
C GLN A 308 -9.35 24.64 -9.49
N ARG A 309 -9.44 23.75 -8.48
CA ARG A 309 -10.73 23.31 -7.94
C ARG A 309 -11.46 24.43 -7.21
N LEU A 310 -10.75 25.23 -6.40
CA LEU A 310 -11.28 26.41 -5.74
C LEU A 310 -11.80 27.43 -6.78
N SER A 311 -11.02 27.67 -7.85
CA SER A 311 -11.47 28.57 -8.95
C SER A 311 -12.77 28.08 -9.61
N LYS A 312 -12.94 26.78 -9.76
CA LYS A 312 -14.19 26.19 -10.32
C LYS A 312 -15.41 26.43 -9.43
N ILE A 313 -15.23 26.46 -8.11
CA ILE A 313 -16.33 26.56 -7.13
C ILE A 313 -16.58 28.02 -6.71
N LEU A 314 -15.51 28.78 -6.50
CA LEU A 314 -15.59 30.16 -5.99
C LEU A 314 -15.52 31.24 -7.10
N GLY A 315 -15.17 30.85 -8.34
CA GLY A 315 -14.89 31.78 -9.44
C GLY A 315 -13.40 32.02 -9.62
N SER A 316 -12.98 32.40 -10.82
CA SER A 316 -11.56 32.58 -11.17
C SER A 316 -10.85 33.69 -10.36
N SER A 317 -11.59 34.70 -9.92
CA SER A 317 -11.10 35.83 -9.11
C SER A 317 -11.09 35.56 -7.59
N TRP A 318 -11.30 34.34 -7.14
CA TRP A 318 -11.48 34.04 -5.71
C TRP A 318 -10.32 34.51 -4.82
N LYS A 319 -9.09 34.56 -5.33
CA LYS A 319 -7.92 35.01 -4.57
C LYS A 319 -7.97 36.53 -4.29
N ASP A 320 -8.70 37.25 -5.13
CA ASP A 320 -8.92 38.69 -4.98
C ASP A 320 -10.21 39.01 -4.21
N ASP A 321 -11.25 38.17 -4.38
CA ASP A 321 -12.60 38.42 -3.85
C ASP A 321 -12.81 37.80 -2.46
N CYS A 322 -12.01 36.81 -2.05
CA CYS A 322 -12.19 36.16 -0.76
C CYS A 322 -11.23 36.68 0.29
N VAL A 323 -11.73 36.77 1.51
CA VAL A 323 -10.89 36.80 2.71
C VAL A 323 -10.45 35.34 2.96
N VAL A 324 -9.17 35.08 2.91
CA VAL A 324 -8.60 33.72 3.10
C VAL A 324 -7.93 33.64 4.47
N TRP A 325 -8.30 32.63 5.24
CA TRP A 325 -7.60 32.30 6.48
C TRP A 325 -7.06 30.88 6.43
N ASP A 326 -5.73 30.75 6.55
CA ASP A 326 -5.06 29.48 6.82
C ASP A 326 -4.72 29.37 8.31
N PRO A 327 -5.54 28.66 9.10
CA PRO A 327 -5.34 28.55 10.55
C PRO A 327 -4.29 27.48 10.93
N ALA A 328 -3.73 26.78 9.96
CA ALA A 328 -2.67 25.78 10.12
C ALA A 328 -1.50 26.08 9.17
N TRP A 329 -1.15 27.35 9.02
CA TRP A 329 -0.28 27.88 7.97
C TRP A 329 1.11 27.22 7.96
N GLY A 330 1.68 26.90 9.13
CA GLY A 330 3.04 26.39 9.25
C GLY A 330 4.02 27.33 8.56
N THR A 331 4.73 26.88 7.55
CA THR A 331 5.64 27.69 6.74
C THR A 331 5.03 28.13 5.39
N GLY A 332 3.69 28.09 5.27
CA GLY A 332 2.96 28.74 4.19
C GLY A 332 2.79 27.92 2.91
N ASN A 333 2.93 26.62 2.95
CA ASN A 333 2.90 25.77 1.74
C ASN A 333 1.65 25.90 0.89
N LEU A 334 0.49 26.16 1.50
CA LEU A 334 -0.76 26.32 0.77
C LEU A 334 -0.89 27.67 0.08
N THR A 335 -0.11 28.69 0.49
CA THR A 335 -0.36 30.08 0.06
C THR A 335 0.87 30.77 -0.53
N ARG A 336 2.08 30.27 -0.25
CA ARG A 336 3.33 30.98 -0.54
C ARG A 336 3.59 31.30 -2.01
N ASP A 337 3.08 30.47 -2.92
CA ASP A 337 3.35 30.56 -4.35
C ASP A 337 2.22 31.33 -5.11
N ALA A 338 1.30 31.98 -4.37
CA ALA A 338 0.23 32.78 -4.93
C ALA A 338 0.05 34.10 -4.19
N HIS A 339 -0.47 35.11 -4.90
CA HIS A 339 -0.90 36.35 -4.31
C HIS A 339 -2.39 36.29 -3.90
N PHE A 340 -2.71 36.85 -2.76
CA PHE A 340 -4.07 36.95 -2.22
C PHE A 340 -4.30 38.40 -1.81
N SER A 341 -5.43 38.99 -2.20
CA SER A 341 -5.74 40.36 -1.80
C SER A 341 -5.93 40.50 -0.29
N LYS A 342 -6.42 39.46 0.39
CA LYS A 342 -6.56 39.45 1.84
C LYS A 342 -6.30 38.03 2.39
N LEU A 343 -5.12 37.87 2.99
CA LEU A 343 -4.68 36.62 3.59
C LEU A 343 -4.35 36.77 5.07
N PHE A 344 -5.00 35.98 5.90
CA PHE A 344 -4.65 35.78 7.31
C PHE A 344 -3.95 34.39 7.45
N ALA A 345 -2.77 34.40 8.05
CA ALA A 345 -1.94 33.22 8.14
C ALA A 345 -1.54 33.00 9.60
N SER A 346 -2.06 31.95 10.21
CA SER A 346 -1.75 31.66 11.62
C SER A 346 -1.10 30.29 11.82
N THR A 347 -0.15 30.26 12.75
CA THR A 347 0.58 29.03 13.12
C THR A 347 0.86 28.98 14.62
N LEU A 348 1.06 27.76 15.13
CA LEU A 348 1.35 27.53 16.55
C LEU A 348 2.73 28.07 16.94
N ASN A 349 3.74 27.96 16.09
CA ASN A 349 5.13 28.22 16.40
C ASN A 349 5.61 29.54 15.80
N GLN A 350 6.24 30.37 16.62
CA GLN A 350 6.88 31.62 16.16
C GLN A 350 8.04 31.33 15.15
N SER A 351 8.71 30.20 15.28
CA SER A 351 9.76 29.77 14.35
C SER A 351 9.25 29.66 12.91
N ASP A 352 8.03 29.16 12.72
CA ASP A 352 7.42 29.00 11.40
C ASP A 352 7.19 30.37 10.74
N LEU A 353 6.74 31.37 11.51
CA LEU A 353 6.57 32.74 11.03
C LEU A 353 7.90 33.36 10.60
N ASN A 354 8.95 33.09 11.37
CA ASN A 354 10.30 33.62 11.06
C ASN A 354 10.85 32.99 9.77
N MET A 355 10.71 31.69 9.62
CA MET A 355 11.15 30.97 8.40
C MET A 355 10.36 31.39 7.16
N ALA A 356 9.08 31.61 7.29
CA ALA A 356 8.21 32.00 6.17
C ALA A 356 8.03 33.51 6.01
N ALA A 357 8.84 34.34 6.68
CA ALA A 357 8.71 35.79 6.66
C ALA A 357 8.74 36.40 5.25
N LYS A 358 9.53 35.78 4.34
CA LYS A 358 9.70 36.24 2.95
C LYS A 358 8.50 35.93 2.03
N TYR A 359 7.61 35.00 2.42
CA TYR A 359 6.45 34.65 1.60
C TYR A 359 5.24 35.51 1.98
N ASN A 360 4.35 35.77 1.02
CA ASN A 360 3.10 36.53 1.26
C ASN A 360 3.32 37.77 2.14
N GLN A 361 4.19 38.68 1.73
CA GLN A 361 4.62 39.81 2.55
C GLN A 361 3.46 40.71 2.98
N ASP A 362 2.40 40.79 2.16
CA ASP A 362 1.19 41.57 2.41
C ASP A 362 0.19 40.83 3.34
N ALA A 363 0.44 39.59 3.71
CA ALA A 363 -0.45 38.82 4.57
C ALA A 363 -0.31 39.20 6.05
N ALA A 364 -1.41 39.21 6.76
CA ALA A 364 -1.41 39.29 8.23
C ALA A 364 -0.98 37.94 8.83
N LYS A 365 0.28 37.85 9.24
CA LYS A 365 0.88 36.64 9.83
C LYS A 365 0.96 36.78 11.33
N PHE A 366 0.49 35.77 12.07
CA PHE A 366 0.45 35.88 13.54
C PHE A 366 0.56 34.51 14.20
N GLN A 367 1.15 34.49 15.40
CA GLN A 367 1.20 33.27 16.22
C GLN A 367 -0.16 33.06 16.89
N PHE A 368 -0.75 31.91 16.69
CA PHE A 368 -2.08 31.58 17.18
C PHE A 368 -2.28 30.06 17.31
N ASP A 369 -2.62 29.60 18.52
CA ASP A 369 -3.09 28.22 18.71
C ASP A 369 -4.57 28.14 18.35
N PHE A 370 -4.87 27.74 17.12
CA PHE A 370 -6.23 27.64 16.62
C PHE A 370 -7.14 26.75 17.47
N LEU A 371 -6.60 25.87 18.30
CA LEU A 371 -7.39 24.98 19.16
C LEU A 371 -7.56 25.49 20.59
N ARG A 372 -6.90 26.59 20.98
CA ARG A 372 -6.93 27.10 22.35
C ARG A 372 -7.16 28.61 22.47
N ASP A 373 -6.52 29.40 21.63
CA ASP A 373 -6.51 30.83 21.78
C ASP A 373 -7.89 31.43 21.47
N ASP A 374 -8.25 32.53 22.18
CA ASP A 374 -9.49 33.26 22.02
C ASP A 374 -10.76 32.38 22.10
N LEU A 375 -10.75 31.40 23.03
CA LEU A 375 -11.90 30.53 23.33
C LEU A 375 -12.37 30.83 24.76
N ASP A 376 -13.59 31.31 24.91
CA ASP A 376 -14.29 31.41 26.17
C ASP A 376 -15.49 30.43 26.16
N PHE A 377 -15.36 29.36 26.96
CA PHE A 377 -16.39 28.34 27.06
C PHE A 377 -17.42 28.64 28.15
N GLU A 378 -17.07 29.44 29.17
CA GLU A 378 -17.97 29.74 30.27
C GLU A 378 -19.04 30.75 29.83
N ASN A 379 -18.64 31.76 29.07
CA ASN A 379 -19.56 32.76 28.53
C ASN A 379 -20.09 32.47 27.14
N ASP A 380 -19.74 31.27 26.58
CA ASP A 380 -20.08 30.87 25.22
C ASP A 380 -19.66 31.91 24.13
N THR A 381 -18.56 32.61 24.40
CA THR A 381 -17.94 33.55 23.47
C THR A 381 -16.72 32.94 22.81
N LEU A 382 -16.53 33.17 21.50
CA LEU A 382 -15.38 32.68 20.77
C LEU A 382 -14.16 33.58 20.88
N PHE A 383 -14.34 34.83 21.31
CA PHE A 383 -13.27 35.82 21.44
C PHE A 383 -13.47 36.58 22.74
N THR A 384 -12.47 36.64 23.58
CA THR A 384 -12.49 37.39 24.83
C THR A 384 -11.83 38.75 24.64
N ASN A 385 -12.40 39.77 25.20
CA ASN A 385 -11.92 41.16 25.05
C ASN A 385 -10.58 41.43 25.74
N GLU A 386 -10.17 40.61 26.73
CA GLU A 386 -8.95 40.84 27.52
C GLU A 386 -7.70 40.16 26.94
N TYR A 387 -7.83 39.13 26.10
CA TYR A 387 -6.72 38.33 25.57
C TYR A 387 -6.87 38.05 24.09
N GLN A 388 -7.41 38.97 23.32
CA GLN A 388 -7.57 38.81 21.88
C GLN A 388 -6.21 38.74 21.19
N LYS A 389 -5.91 37.61 20.60
CA LYS A 389 -4.70 37.33 19.79
C LYS A 389 -4.97 37.44 18.28
N LEU A 390 -6.23 37.46 17.88
CA LEU A 390 -6.58 37.69 16.48
C LEU A 390 -6.23 39.15 16.09
N PRO A 391 -5.71 39.34 14.86
CA PRO A 391 -5.58 40.69 14.29
C PRO A 391 -6.91 41.42 14.32
N ASP A 392 -6.90 42.71 14.68
CA ASP A 392 -8.11 43.55 14.78
C ASP A 392 -8.94 43.48 13.49
N GLU A 393 -8.29 43.51 12.33
CA GLU A 393 -8.95 43.45 11.04
C GLU A 393 -9.69 42.10 10.82
N LEU A 394 -9.08 40.95 11.24
CA LEU A 394 -9.76 39.68 11.13
C LEU A 394 -10.95 39.59 12.08
N ALA A 395 -10.79 40.07 13.30
CA ALA A 395 -11.87 40.10 14.28
C ALA A 395 -13.03 40.97 13.78
N GLU A 396 -12.73 42.15 13.24
CA GLU A 396 -13.72 43.09 12.64
C GLU A 396 -14.52 42.41 11.50
N ILE A 397 -13.82 41.73 10.59
CA ILE A 397 -14.48 41.01 9.49
C ILE A 397 -15.42 39.93 10.02
N LEU A 398 -14.95 39.11 10.96
CA LEU A 398 -15.74 38.00 11.50
C LEU A 398 -16.97 38.45 12.26
N ILE A 399 -16.88 39.59 13.00
CA ILE A 399 -17.95 40.10 13.87
C ILE A 399 -18.93 40.94 13.07
N ASN A 400 -18.42 41.88 12.26
CA ASN A 400 -19.25 42.96 11.66
C ASN A 400 -19.57 42.77 10.19
N HIS A 401 -18.91 41.77 9.49
CA HIS A 401 -19.09 41.53 8.07
C HIS A 401 -19.39 40.04 7.76
N PRO A 402 -20.50 39.48 8.31
CA PRO A 402 -20.81 38.05 8.21
C PRO A 402 -21.14 37.53 6.80
N ASP A 403 -21.42 38.43 5.87
CA ASP A 403 -21.70 38.17 4.46
C ASP A 403 -20.46 38.21 3.58
N THR A 404 -19.30 38.60 4.14
CA THR A 404 -18.01 38.54 3.43
C THR A 404 -17.73 37.14 2.91
N LYS A 405 -17.26 37.07 1.66
CA LYS A 405 -16.86 35.81 1.06
C LYS A 405 -15.56 35.33 1.74
N PHE A 406 -15.70 34.34 2.61
CA PHE A 406 -14.66 33.88 3.51
C PHE A 406 -14.26 32.46 3.18
N LEU A 407 -12.95 32.18 3.08
CA LEU A 407 -12.40 30.84 2.83
C LEU A 407 -11.46 30.44 3.95
N PHE A 408 -11.80 29.38 4.67
CA PHE A 408 -10.82 28.63 5.46
C PHE A 408 -10.08 27.66 4.52
N PHE A 409 -8.79 27.87 4.30
CA PHE A 409 -7.98 27.04 3.43
C PHE A 409 -6.86 26.41 4.24
N LEU A 410 -6.94 25.08 4.50
CA LEU A 410 -6.08 24.47 5.51
C LEU A 410 -5.69 23.03 5.21
N ASN A 411 -4.49 22.68 5.68
CA ASN A 411 -4.01 21.29 5.82
C ASN A 411 -3.64 21.07 7.30
N PRO A 412 -4.62 20.76 8.17
CA PRO A 412 -4.39 20.62 9.60
C PRO A 412 -3.64 19.31 9.91
N PRO A 413 -2.98 19.19 11.07
CA PRO A 413 -2.26 17.99 11.45
C PRO A 413 -3.21 16.78 11.57
N TYR A 414 -2.80 15.62 11.00
CA TYR A 414 -3.57 14.36 11.04
C TYR A 414 -3.29 13.52 12.29
N ALA A 415 -2.50 14.04 13.23
CA ALA A 415 -2.17 13.35 14.45
C ALA A 415 -3.40 13.15 15.37
N THR A 416 -3.32 12.12 16.21
CA THR A 416 -4.34 11.83 17.20
C THR A 416 -3.85 12.36 18.56
N ALA A 417 -4.60 13.22 19.21
CA ALA A 417 -4.35 13.64 20.59
C ALA A 417 -4.49 12.43 21.53
N GLY A 418 -3.44 12.09 22.26
CA GLY A 418 -3.43 10.92 23.14
C GLY A 418 -2.81 11.23 24.50
N ASN A 419 -3.28 10.54 25.56
CA ASN A 419 -2.74 10.68 26.91
C ASN A 419 -1.25 10.29 26.92
N ALA A 420 -0.43 11.11 27.55
CA ALA A 420 1.02 10.98 27.69
C ALA A 420 1.51 9.72 28.43
N ASN A 421 0.61 8.89 28.98
CA ASN A 421 0.91 7.74 29.83
C ASN A 421 1.11 6.40 29.11
N ALA A 422 1.07 6.35 27.79
CA ALA A 422 1.35 5.10 27.07
C ALA A 422 2.86 4.94 26.85
N LYS A 423 3.46 3.98 27.53
CA LYS A 423 4.89 3.58 27.46
C LYS A 423 5.41 3.17 26.06
N SER A 424 4.67 3.38 25.01
CA SER A 424 5.07 3.07 23.65
C SER A 424 4.57 4.14 22.71
N LYS A 425 5.44 5.03 22.29
CA LYS A 425 5.47 5.63 20.95
C LYS A 425 5.98 7.05 20.99
N LYS A 426 7.14 7.23 20.40
CA LYS A 426 7.77 8.53 20.12
C LYS A 426 6.90 9.52 19.32
N SER A 427 5.81 9.08 18.70
CA SER A 427 4.87 9.90 17.89
C SER A 427 3.72 10.54 18.67
N LYS A 428 3.59 10.29 19.99
CA LYS A 428 2.50 10.83 20.83
C LYS A 428 2.98 11.75 21.96
N ALA A 429 4.28 11.94 22.09
CA ALA A 429 4.84 12.84 23.10
C ALA A 429 4.68 14.29 22.62
N GLY A 430 3.85 15.07 23.28
CA GLY A 430 3.75 16.53 23.09
C GLY A 430 2.39 17.08 22.64
N ILE A 431 1.40 16.26 22.26
CA ILE A 431 0.07 16.75 21.90
C ILE A 431 -0.78 16.83 23.18
N ALA A 432 -0.85 18.02 23.78
CA ALA A 432 -1.66 18.27 24.96
C ALA A 432 -3.17 18.26 24.62
N THR A 433 -4.00 17.91 25.61
CA THR A 433 -5.46 17.99 25.49
C THR A 433 -5.93 19.43 25.27
N THR A 434 -6.92 19.61 24.40
CA THR A 434 -7.49 20.93 24.08
C THR A 434 -8.87 21.10 24.71
N PRO A 435 -9.32 22.33 25.00
CA PRO A 435 -10.68 22.59 25.47
C PRO A 435 -11.75 22.11 24.48
N LEU A 436 -11.51 22.25 23.17
CA LEU A 436 -12.39 21.75 22.11
C LEU A 436 -12.61 20.24 22.18
N ARG A 437 -11.55 19.49 22.50
CA ARG A 437 -11.63 18.04 22.70
C ARG A 437 -12.65 17.68 23.79
N ASP A 438 -12.59 18.38 24.90
CA ASP A 438 -13.46 18.09 26.05
C ASP A 438 -14.91 18.49 25.75
N GLU A 439 -15.15 19.59 25.05
CA GLU A 439 -16.48 19.97 24.56
C GLU A 439 -17.03 18.95 23.55
N MET A 440 -16.23 18.53 22.56
CA MET A 440 -16.62 17.48 21.61
C MET A 440 -16.97 16.17 22.31
N LYS A 441 -16.24 15.83 23.38
CA LYS A 441 -16.52 14.65 24.22
C LYS A 441 -17.85 14.81 24.96
N ALA A 442 -18.12 15.96 25.53
CA ALA A 442 -19.39 16.26 26.20
C ALA A 442 -20.59 16.16 25.24
N LYS A 443 -20.39 16.52 23.97
CA LYS A 443 -21.38 16.37 22.89
C LYS A 443 -21.41 14.98 22.25
N HIS A 444 -20.72 14.00 22.82
CA HIS A 444 -20.63 12.62 22.33
C HIS A 444 -20.06 12.48 20.90
N LEU A 445 -19.25 13.43 20.43
CA LEU A 445 -18.55 13.37 19.16
C LEU A 445 -17.34 12.44 19.31
N LYS A 446 -17.45 11.18 18.90
CA LYS A 446 -16.47 10.09 19.11
C LYS A 446 -15.11 10.30 18.45
N VAL A 447 -14.91 11.42 17.76
CA VAL A 447 -13.69 11.76 16.99
C VAL A 447 -12.87 12.88 17.64
N GLN A 448 -13.17 13.22 18.89
CA GLN A 448 -12.50 14.28 19.64
C GLN A 448 -10.98 14.15 19.74
N GLU A 449 -10.44 12.93 19.52
CA GLU A 449 -9.00 12.68 19.53
C GLU A 449 -8.30 13.05 18.18
N GLN A 450 -9.06 13.34 17.13
CA GLN A 450 -8.55 13.69 15.81
C GLN A 450 -8.35 15.19 15.71
N LEU A 451 -7.11 15.67 15.53
CA LEU A 451 -6.84 17.12 15.49
C LEU A 451 -7.57 17.81 14.34
N TYR A 452 -7.57 17.25 13.14
CA TYR A 452 -8.29 17.85 12.01
C TYR A 452 -9.81 17.95 12.24
N ALA A 453 -10.40 17.03 13.02
CA ALA A 453 -11.81 17.16 13.42
C ALA A 453 -12.02 18.29 14.42
N GLN A 454 -11.06 18.55 15.31
CA GLN A 454 -11.12 19.72 16.22
C GLN A 454 -10.99 21.04 15.45
N PHE A 455 -10.15 21.11 14.41
CA PHE A 455 -10.07 22.27 13.53
C PHE A 455 -11.43 22.55 12.85
N LEU A 456 -12.03 21.55 12.24
CA LEU A 456 -13.36 21.66 11.62
C LEU A 456 -14.43 22.04 12.64
N TYR A 457 -14.40 21.46 13.83
CA TYR A 457 -15.34 21.79 14.89
C TYR A 457 -15.26 23.26 15.28
N ARG A 458 -14.05 23.80 15.40
CA ARG A 458 -13.88 25.24 15.65
C ARG A 458 -14.40 26.09 14.49
N ILE A 459 -14.14 25.73 13.25
CA ILE A 459 -14.69 26.45 12.08
C ILE A 459 -16.22 26.47 12.11
N ILE A 460 -16.86 25.35 12.45
CA ILE A 460 -18.32 25.28 12.62
C ILE A 460 -18.76 26.25 13.72
N LYS A 461 -18.08 26.28 14.85
CA LYS A 461 -18.40 27.21 15.95
C LYS A 461 -18.24 28.67 15.54
N ILE A 462 -17.17 29.04 14.86
CA ILE A 462 -16.95 30.39 14.33
C ILE A 462 -18.11 30.76 13.39
N LYS A 463 -18.43 29.88 12.44
CA LYS A 463 -19.54 30.10 11.51
C LYS A 463 -20.86 30.34 12.25
N GLU A 464 -21.21 29.50 13.23
CA GLU A 464 -22.45 29.58 13.98
C GLU A 464 -22.50 30.83 14.85
N LYS A 465 -21.45 31.19 15.57
CA LYS A 465 -21.37 32.32 16.49
C LYS A 465 -21.32 33.67 15.77
N MET A 466 -20.54 33.74 14.69
CA MET A 466 -20.39 34.96 13.90
C MET A 466 -21.46 35.10 12.81
N ASN A 467 -22.40 34.16 12.72
CA ASN A 467 -23.44 34.08 11.70
C ASN A 467 -22.92 34.22 10.26
N LEU A 468 -21.77 33.61 9.95
CA LEU A 468 -21.16 33.72 8.62
C LEU A 468 -22.07 33.09 7.58
N THR A 469 -22.46 33.84 6.57
CA THR A 469 -23.43 33.42 5.54
C THR A 469 -22.75 32.97 4.25
N ASN A 470 -21.53 33.50 3.96
CA ASN A 470 -20.81 33.24 2.71
C ASN A 470 -19.42 32.64 2.97
N VAL A 471 -19.38 31.51 3.69
CA VAL A 471 -18.17 30.87 4.13
C VAL A 471 -17.89 29.55 3.37
N TYR A 472 -16.63 29.33 3.06
CA TYR A 472 -16.15 28.12 2.38
C TYR A 472 -15.02 27.47 3.19
N ILE A 473 -14.82 26.16 2.97
CA ILE A 473 -13.68 25.41 3.50
C ILE A 473 -13.01 24.71 2.33
N GLY A 474 -11.69 24.88 2.17
CA GLY A 474 -10.83 24.07 1.32
C GLY A 474 -9.91 23.26 2.25
N LEU A 475 -10.17 21.96 2.36
CA LEU A 475 -9.59 21.11 3.40
C LEU A 475 -8.81 19.94 2.81
N PHE A 476 -7.56 19.77 3.26
CA PHE A 476 -6.86 18.50 3.16
C PHE A 476 -7.09 17.68 4.42
N SER A 477 -7.57 16.45 4.29
CA SER A 477 -7.84 15.58 5.43
C SER A 477 -7.79 14.10 5.05
N PRO A 478 -7.69 13.17 6.01
CA PRO A 478 -7.95 11.76 5.73
C PRO A 478 -9.39 11.54 5.25
N SER A 479 -9.58 10.71 4.22
CA SER A 479 -10.91 10.33 3.69
C SER A 479 -11.83 9.69 4.75
N LEU A 480 -11.27 9.29 5.88
CA LEU A 480 -11.98 8.74 7.04
C LEU A 480 -13.07 9.68 7.59
N LEU A 481 -12.92 11.00 7.41
CA LEU A 481 -13.96 11.99 7.72
C LEU A 481 -15.31 11.62 7.07
N LEU A 482 -15.28 11.14 5.83
CA LEU A 482 -16.47 10.85 5.03
C LEU A 482 -16.96 9.40 5.16
N THR A 483 -16.04 8.44 5.40
CA THR A 483 -16.35 7.01 5.37
C THR A 483 -16.44 6.37 6.77
N GLY A 484 -15.70 6.90 7.74
CA GLY A 484 -15.54 6.22 9.04
C GLY A 484 -16.79 6.23 9.91
N SER A 485 -17.17 5.09 10.45
CA SER A 485 -18.33 4.91 11.33
C SER A 485 -18.27 5.74 12.63
N LYS A 486 -17.06 6.01 13.15
CA LYS A 486 -16.88 6.88 14.33
C LYS A 486 -17.19 8.35 14.05
N PHE A 487 -17.17 8.78 12.79
CA PHE A 487 -17.45 10.14 12.36
C PHE A 487 -18.94 10.46 12.21
N LYS A 488 -19.83 9.49 12.34
CA LYS A 488 -21.27 9.64 12.10
C LYS A 488 -21.85 10.93 12.70
N GLU A 489 -21.77 11.12 14.01
CA GLU A 489 -22.33 12.28 14.69
C GLU A 489 -21.61 13.58 14.30
N PHE A 490 -20.30 13.53 14.10
CA PHE A 490 -19.52 14.67 13.64
C PHE A 490 -19.84 15.04 12.19
N ARG A 491 -19.95 14.07 11.31
CA ARG A 491 -20.32 14.24 9.89
C ARG A 491 -21.70 14.86 9.75
N LYS A 492 -22.66 14.42 10.60
CA LYS A 492 -23.98 15.05 10.68
C LYS A 492 -23.86 16.52 11.04
N LEU A 493 -23.09 16.85 12.10
CA LEU A 493 -22.85 18.24 12.50
C LEU A 493 -22.22 19.08 11.38
N LEU A 494 -21.27 18.50 10.63
CA LEU A 494 -20.64 19.15 9.49
C LEU A 494 -21.63 19.39 8.36
N LEU A 495 -22.44 18.40 8.01
CA LEU A 495 -23.47 18.50 6.96
C LEU A 495 -24.59 19.46 7.36
N ASP A 496 -24.94 19.55 8.63
CA ASP A 496 -25.92 20.53 9.14
C ASP A 496 -25.46 21.98 8.92
N ASN A 497 -24.17 22.24 8.70
CA ASN A 497 -23.57 23.56 8.57
C ASN A 497 -22.95 23.83 7.19
N PHE A 498 -22.52 22.77 6.48
CA PHE A 498 -21.80 22.88 5.22
C PHE A 498 -22.28 21.85 4.20
N GLU A 499 -22.38 22.28 2.96
CA GLU A 499 -22.63 21.45 1.80
C GLU A 499 -21.32 21.03 1.16
N PHE A 500 -21.15 19.74 0.91
CA PHE A 500 -20.01 19.20 0.14
C PHE A 500 -20.14 19.59 -1.33
N LYS A 501 -19.13 20.23 -1.89
CA LYS A 501 -19.11 20.73 -3.27
C LYS A 501 -18.17 19.95 -4.19
N ASP A 502 -17.03 19.50 -3.68
CA ASP A 502 -16.01 18.83 -4.48
C ASP A 502 -15.12 17.95 -3.60
N GLY A 503 -14.63 16.84 -4.16
CA GLY A 503 -13.72 15.94 -3.46
C GLY A 503 -12.72 15.31 -4.42
N ASN A 504 -11.47 15.15 -3.92
CA ASN A 504 -10.34 14.72 -4.72
C ASN A 504 -9.42 13.87 -3.85
N LEU A 505 -9.24 12.60 -4.24
CA LEU A 505 -8.41 11.63 -3.52
C LEU A 505 -7.04 11.48 -4.18
N PHE A 506 -6.03 11.42 -3.37
CA PHE A 506 -4.68 11.07 -3.80
C PHE A 506 -3.95 10.29 -2.72
N GLN A 507 -2.90 9.62 -3.13
CA GLN A 507 -2.16 8.74 -2.25
C GLN A 507 -1.31 9.54 -1.26
N ALA A 508 -1.36 9.19 0.01
CA ALA A 508 -0.62 9.87 1.06
C ALA A 508 0.90 9.82 0.90
N SER A 509 1.43 8.80 0.20
CA SER A 509 2.87 8.71 -0.13
C SER A 509 3.36 9.85 -1.01
N ASN A 510 2.44 10.56 -1.70
CA ASN A 510 2.77 11.79 -2.42
C ASN A 510 3.08 12.98 -1.48
N PHE A 511 2.73 12.87 -0.19
CA PHE A 511 2.99 13.84 0.86
C PHE A 511 4.18 13.42 1.71
N ALA A 512 5.38 13.34 1.18
CA ALA A 512 6.63 12.99 1.85
C ALA A 512 6.55 11.74 2.78
N ASP A 513 7.49 10.83 2.69
CA ASP A 513 7.86 9.69 3.57
C ASP A 513 6.76 8.96 4.39
N VAL A 514 5.53 9.05 3.97
CA VAL A 514 4.45 8.25 4.56
C VAL A 514 4.55 6.84 4.00
N LYS A 515 5.15 5.93 4.76
CA LYS A 515 5.28 4.49 4.40
C LYS A 515 3.94 3.77 4.23
N ASN A 516 2.83 4.39 4.57
CA ASN A 516 1.51 3.80 4.54
C ASN A 516 0.71 4.33 3.35
N ASN A 517 0.35 3.45 2.46
CA ASN A 517 -0.55 3.69 1.34
C ASN A 517 -1.98 3.92 1.85
N TRP A 518 -2.35 5.16 2.12
CA TRP A 518 -3.71 5.57 2.46
C TRP A 518 -4.08 6.83 1.69
N ALA A 519 -5.38 7.14 1.62
CA ALA A 519 -5.89 8.26 0.86
C ALA A 519 -5.93 9.55 1.68
N ILE A 520 -5.42 10.64 1.11
CA ILE A 520 -5.72 12.01 1.51
C ILE A 520 -6.84 12.53 0.59
N ASP A 521 -7.77 13.25 1.16
CA ASP A 521 -8.86 13.93 0.48
C ASP A 521 -8.62 15.43 0.49
N PHE A 522 -8.68 16.08 -0.67
CA PHE A 522 -8.88 17.50 -0.77
C PHE A 522 -10.35 17.76 -1.08
N SER A 523 -11.08 18.31 -0.12
CA SER A 523 -12.52 18.60 -0.24
C SER A 523 -12.85 20.08 -0.11
N ILE A 524 -13.87 20.51 -0.86
CA ILE A 524 -14.39 21.87 -0.83
C ILE A 524 -15.83 21.82 -0.30
N TRP A 525 -16.07 22.68 0.69
CA TRP A 525 -17.35 22.81 1.37
C TRP A 525 -17.86 24.23 1.31
N LYS A 526 -19.17 24.41 1.18
CA LYS A 526 -19.85 25.71 1.20
C LYS A 526 -20.77 25.78 2.39
N GLY A 527 -20.64 26.83 3.20
CA GLY A 527 -21.55 27.11 4.30
C GLY A 527 -22.99 27.38 3.81
N HIS A 528 -23.96 26.91 4.55
CA HIS A 528 -25.38 27.19 4.36
C HIS A 528 -26.05 27.50 5.70
N VAL A 529 -27.27 27.98 5.65
CA VAL A 529 -28.07 28.15 6.87
C VAL A 529 -28.23 26.80 7.54
N LYS A 530 -27.96 26.72 8.85
CA LYS A 530 -28.03 25.47 9.60
C LYS A 530 -29.36 24.76 9.37
N SER A 531 -29.29 23.52 8.91
CA SER A 531 -30.43 22.62 8.71
C SER A 531 -30.18 21.30 9.42
N LYS A 532 -31.20 20.79 10.10
CA LYS A 532 -31.04 19.55 10.91
C LYS A 532 -31.28 18.25 10.17
N ASP A 533 -31.66 18.30 8.91
CA ASP A 533 -32.14 17.13 8.17
C ASP A 533 -31.41 16.91 6.83
N ILE A 534 -30.16 17.33 6.73
CA ILE A 534 -29.37 17.05 5.54
C ILE A 534 -28.78 15.65 5.65
N GLU A 535 -29.38 14.73 4.93
CA GLU A 535 -28.90 13.35 4.79
C GLU A 535 -28.07 13.23 3.52
N ARG A 536 -26.76 12.98 3.68
CA ARG A 536 -25.88 12.67 2.56
C ARG A 536 -24.92 11.55 2.98
N TYR A 537 -24.99 10.46 2.25
CA TYR A 537 -24.27 9.23 2.57
C TYR A 537 -23.20 8.90 1.52
N GLU A 538 -23.21 9.58 0.39
CA GLU A 538 -22.35 9.33 -0.77
C GLU A 538 -21.70 10.63 -1.27
N PHE A 539 -20.40 10.53 -1.61
CA PHE A 539 -19.56 11.66 -2.01
C PHE A 539 -18.68 11.24 -3.20
N THR A 540 -18.94 11.81 -4.37
CA THR A 540 -18.15 11.55 -5.56
C THR A 540 -16.82 12.27 -5.48
N HIS A 541 -15.72 11.56 -5.72
CA HIS A 541 -14.36 12.07 -5.70
C HIS A 541 -13.64 11.76 -7.01
N ASN A 542 -12.81 12.68 -7.46
CA ASN A 542 -11.82 12.39 -8.47
C ASN A 542 -10.64 11.64 -7.83
N ILE A 543 -10.11 10.64 -8.50
CA ILE A 543 -8.84 9.99 -8.11
C ILE A 543 -7.73 10.67 -8.88
N LEU A 544 -6.72 11.14 -8.14
CA LEU A 544 -5.62 11.92 -8.68
C LEU A 544 -4.32 11.12 -8.68
N SER A 545 -3.48 11.38 -9.69
CA SER A 545 -2.12 10.90 -9.79
C SER A 545 -1.20 12.00 -10.29
N LEU A 546 0.08 11.92 -9.96
CA LEU A 546 1.11 12.73 -10.60
C LEU A 546 1.53 12.06 -11.90
N ASN A 547 1.56 12.80 -12.99
CA ASN A 547 2.14 12.32 -14.25
C ASN A 547 3.67 12.48 -14.24
N SER A 548 4.33 12.00 -15.28
CA SER A 548 5.79 12.07 -15.44
C SER A 548 6.36 13.49 -15.47
N MET A 549 5.53 14.51 -15.70
CA MET A 549 5.91 15.93 -15.67
C MET A 549 5.69 16.57 -14.29
N GLY A 550 5.26 15.79 -13.29
CA GLY A 550 4.97 16.29 -11.94
C GLY A 550 3.68 17.12 -11.84
N THR A 551 2.78 17.03 -12.83
CA THR A 551 1.46 17.66 -12.78
C THR A 551 0.38 16.67 -12.35
N VAL A 552 -0.62 17.18 -11.65
CA VAL A 552 -1.74 16.36 -11.17
C VAL A 552 -2.74 16.12 -12.29
N GLU A 553 -3.12 14.87 -12.51
CA GLU A 553 -4.18 14.47 -13.44
C GLU A 553 -5.25 13.63 -12.76
N ILE A 554 -6.48 13.70 -13.29
CA ILE A 554 -7.58 12.84 -12.86
C ILE A 554 -7.48 11.53 -13.64
N ILE A 555 -7.29 10.42 -12.91
CA ILE A 555 -7.14 9.09 -13.51
C ILE A 555 -8.43 8.27 -13.44
N ASP A 556 -9.31 8.55 -12.49
CA ASP A 556 -10.57 7.83 -12.29
C ASP A 556 -11.50 8.63 -11.35
N ASN A 557 -12.68 8.08 -11.07
CA ASN A 557 -13.62 8.58 -10.09
C ASN A 557 -13.96 7.50 -9.06
N LYS A 558 -14.15 7.91 -7.81
CA LYS A 558 -14.54 7.04 -6.70
C LYS A 558 -15.78 7.59 -6.01
N LEU A 559 -16.75 6.72 -5.75
CA LEU A 559 -17.83 7.01 -4.83
C LEU A 559 -17.41 6.63 -3.42
N LEU A 560 -17.09 7.62 -2.58
CA LEU A 560 -16.96 7.40 -1.15
C LEU A 560 -18.35 7.35 -0.52
N TYR A 561 -18.55 6.42 0.40
CA TYR A 561 -19.82 6.26 1.08
C TYR A 561 -19.62 5.89 2.55
N ASN A 562 -20.64 6.09 3.34
CA ASN A 562 -20.67 5.67 4.74
C ASN A 562 -21.93 4.84 5.03
N THR A 563 -21.96 4.23 6.19
CA THR A 563 -23.06 3.38 6.66
C THR A 563 -23.96 4.11 7.67
N ASP A 564 -24.08 5.43 7.56
CA ASP A 564 -24.86 6.24 8.51
C ASP A 564 -26.36 6.19 8.22
N ASP A 565 -26.77 5.87 6.98
CA ASP A 565 -28.17 5.64 6.62
C ASP A 565 -28.78 4.57 7.54
N PRO A 566 -29.85 4.91 8.28
CA PRO A 566 -30.51 3.97 9.19
C PRO A 566 -31.01 2.68 8.51
N LYS A 567 -31.19 2.70 7.18
CA LYS A 567 -31.59 1.55 6.37
C LYS A 567 -30.40 0.65 6.01
N THR A 568 -29.19 1.16 6.14
CA THR A 568 -27.96 0.42 5.81
C THR A 568 -27.53 -0.44 6.99
N VAL A 569 -27.43 -1.73 6.76
CA VAL A 569 -26.90 -2.70 7.73
C VAL A 569 -25.44 -3.00 7.36
N SER A 570 -24.52 -2.91 8.31
CA SER A 570 -23.14 -3.31 8.07
C SER A 570 -23.03 -4.82 7.85
N LEU A 571 -22.10 -5.28 7.04
CA LEU A 571 -21.87 -6.72 6.86
C LEU A 571 -21.49 -7.40 8.20
N GLN A 572 -20.84 -6.67 9.11
CA GLN A 572 -20.50 -7.16 10.43
C GLN A 572 -21.74 -7.45 11.31
N ASP A 573 -22.80 -6.67 11.14
CA ASP A 573 -24.05 -6.80 11.90
C ASP A 573 -25.15 -7.54 11.11
N PHE A 574 -24.87 -7.94 9.88
CA PHE A 574 -25.79 -8.65 8.99
C PHE A 574 -26.33 -9.94 9.62
N LEU A 575 -25.49 -10.66 10.34
CA LEU A 575 -25.86 -11.89 11.03
C LEU A 575 -25.85 -11.69 12.55
N LYS A 576 -26.96 -11.27 13.13
CA LYS A 576 -27.16 -11.26 14.57
C LYS A 576 -27.46 -12.69 15.06
N ILE A 577 -26.39 -13.44 15.35
CA ILE A 577 -26.54 -14.84 15.82
C ILE A 577 -26.67 -14.87 17.33
N ASN A 578 -27.74 -15.48 17.79
CA ASN A 578 -27.97 -15.72 19.23
C ASN A 578 -27.12 -16.92 19.66
N THR A 579 -26.18 -16.73 20.58
CA THR A 579 -25.14 -17.70 20.93
C THR A 579 -25.47 -18.62 22.11
N SER A 580 -26.72 -18.64 22.65
CA SER A 580 -27.10 -19.50 23.73
C SER A 580 -27.37 -20.94 23.27
N VAL A 581 -26.45 -21.85 23.56
CA VAL A 581 -26.60 -23.29 23.25
C VAL A 581 -26.41 -24.15 24.51
N PRO A 582 -27.29 -25.13 24.73
CA PRO A 582 -27.34 -25.85 26.01
C PRO A 582 -26.29 -26.96 26.21
N ASN A 583 -25.78 -27.56 25.12
CA ASN A 583 -24.82 -28.67 25.21
C ASN A 583 -23.41 -28.23 24.79
N LYS A 584 -22.39 -28.65 25.55
CA LYS A 584 -21.00 -28.25 25.36
C LYS A 584 -20.10 -29.45 25.07
N LEU A 585 -19.09 -29.26 24.27
CA LEU A 585 -17.98 -30.18 24.02
C LEU A 585 -16.67 -29.54 24.48
N SER A 586 -15.78 -30.33 25.02
CA SER A 586 -14.42 -29.88 25.34
C SER A 586 -13.50 -29.99 24.11
N VAL A 587 -12.89 -28.87 23.72
CA VAL A 587 -11.95 -28.80 22.63
C VAL A 587 -10.68 -28.06 23.05
N LYS A 588 -9.55 -28.35 22.40
CA LYS A 588 -8.31 -27.59 22.63
C LYS A 588 -8.39 -26.24 21.93
N LYS A 589 -8.06 -25.19 22.69
CA LYS A 589 -8.00 -23.83 22.17
C LYS A 589 -6.72 -23.64 21.37
N LEU A 590 -6.85 -23.24 20.13
CA LEU A 590 -5.73 -22.90 19.25
C LEU A 590 -5.13 -21.55 19.61
N GLN A 591 -3.81 -21.43 19.52
CA GLN A 591 -3.14 -20.14 19.66
C GLN A 591 -3.25 -19.33 18.37
N PHE A 592 -3.59 -18.05 18.47
CA PHE A 592 -3.78 -17.17 17.32
C PHE A 592 -2.56 -17.06 16.41
N LYS A 593 -1.34 -17.13 16.99
CA LYS A 593 -0.09 -16.98 16.24
C LYS A 593 0.46 -18.28 15.64
N SER A 594 -0.12 -19.42 16.01
CA SER A 594 0.33 -20.72 15.51
C SER A 594 -0.87 -21.65 15.41
N ARG A 595 -1.23 -22.02 14.19
CA ARG A 595 -2.36 -22.91 13.88
C ARG A 595 -2.28 -24.27 14.55
N TYR A 596 -1.07 -24.71 14.88
CA TYR A 596 -0.78 -26.04 15.39
C TYR A 596 -0.36 -26.04 16.86
N LYS A 597 -0.37 -24.88 17.53
CA LYS A 597 -0.11 -24.81 18.98
C LYS A 597 -1.38 -24.65 19.76
N TYR A 598 -1.57 -25.52 20.73
CA TYR A 598 -2.72 -25.56 21.63
C TYR A 598 -2.32 -24.98 22.99
N SER A 599 -3.25 -24.32 23.66
CA SER A 599 -3.01 -23.75 24.99
C SER A 599 -3.74 -24.54 26.06
N GLU A 600 -5.03 -24.43 26.10
CA GLU A 600 -5.92 -24.96 27.13
C GLU A 600 -7.12 -25.67 26.50
N THR A 601 -7.78 -26.53 27.24
CA THR A 601 -9.06 -27.09 26.84
C THR A 601 -10.19 -26.12 27.23
N ILE A 602 -11.13 -25.92 26.34
CA ILE A 602 -12.29 -25.04 26.53
C ILE A 602 -13.54 -25.78 26.09
N ASP A 603 -14.66 -25.39 26.69
CA ASP A 603 -15.96 -25.90 26.29
C ASP A 603 -16.57 -25.07 25.17
N VAL A 604 -17.01 -25.74 24.11
CA VAL A 604 -17.72 -25.15 22.96
C VAL A 604 -19.09 -25.83 22.81
N PRO A 605 -20.09 -25.17 22.20
CA PRO A 605 -21.37 -25.78 21.89
C PRO A 605 -21.22 -27.02 21.02
N GLN A 606 -21.97 -28.08 21.29
CA GLN A 606 -21.91 -29.35 20.55
C GLN A 606 -22.22 -29.21 19.07
N ASN A 607 -23.08 -28.26 18.67
CA ASN A 607 -23.45 -27.96 17.30
C ASN A 607 -22.55 -26.91 16.65
N ALA A 608 -21.41 -26.56 17.27
CA ALA A 608 -20.45 -25.64 16.70
C ALA A 608 -19.73 -26.28 15.51
N LEU A 609 -19.88 -25.72 14.34
CA LEU A 609 -19.06 -26.07 13.19
C LEU A 609 -17.68 -25.38 13.26
N GLY A 610 -17.62 -24.25 13.94
CA GLY A 610 -16.43 -23.42 14.11
C GLY A 610 -16.81 -22.00 14.53
N TYR A 611 -15.86 -21.09 14.41
CA TYR A 611 -16.03 -19.68 14.79
C TYR A 611 -15.54 -18.77 13.67
N LEU A 612 -16.35 -17.75 13.35
CA LEU A 612 -15.97 -16.65 12.48
C LEU A 612 -15.47 -15.49 13.32
N ILE A 613 -14.20 -15.16 13.19
CA ILE A 613 -13.64 -13.92 13.71
C ILE A 613 -13.97 -12.83 12.70
N ASN A 614 -14.64 -11.76 13.15
CA ASN A 614 -15.18 -10.72 12.28
C ASN A 614 -14.98 -9.34 12.93
N ASP A 615 -13.71 -8.93 13.01
CA ASP A 615 -13.32 -7.65 13.60
C ASP A 615 -13.48 -6.51 12.57
N THR A 616 -13.72 -5.31 13.02
CA THR A 616 -13.89 -4.06 12.29
C THR A 616 -14.39 -4.18 10.83
N ASN A 617 -15.35 -3.39 10.40
CA ASN A 617 -16.12 -3.64 9.17
C ASN A 617 -15.49 -3.11 7.86
N ASN A 618 -14.31 -2.47 7.88
CA ASN A 618 -13.69 -1.93 6.67
C ASN A 618 -12.75 -2.93 5.95
N VAL A 619 -12.38 -2.59 4.70
CA VAL A 619 -11.54 -3.44 3.86
C VAL A 619 -10.14 -3.64 4.46
N GLU A 620 -9.51 -2.61 5.01
CA GLU A 620 -8.18 -2.73 5.64
C GLU A 620 -8.18 -3.73 6.80
N ALA A 621 -9.17 -3.65 7.68
CA ALA A 621 -9.26 -4.54 8.83
C ALA A 621 -9.56 -5.98 8.44
N ALA A 622 -10.25 -6.20 7.32
CA ALA A 622 -10.57 -7.53 6.82
C ALA A 622 -9.32 -8.36 6.52
N THR A 623 -8.22 -7.74 6.11
CA THR A 623 -6.97 -8.45 5.84
C THR A 623 -6.39 -9.12 7.07
N LYS A 624 -6.54 -8.50 8.25
CA LYS A 624 -5.94 -8.94 9.52
C LYS A 624 -6.94 -9.40 10.58
N GLY A 625 -8.23 -9.12 10.40
CA GLY A 625 -9.25 -9.30 11.44
C GLY A 625 -10.36 -10.29 11.11
N VAL A 626 -10.24 -11.08 10.04
CA VAL A 626 -11.27 -12.04 9.63
C VAL A 626 -10.66 -13.42 9.41
N TYR A 627 -11.13 -14.41 10.16
CA TYR A 627 -10.62 -15.79 10.13
C TYR A 627 -11.73 -16.78 10.50
N LEU A 628 -11.60 -18.02 9.99
CA LEU A 628 -12.31 -19.18 10.51
C LEU A 628 -11.42 -19.89 11.52
N MET A 629 -11.98 -20.30 12.67
CA MET A 629 -11.23 -20.90 13.77
C MET A 629 -12.02 -22.05 14.40
N SER A 630 -11.32 -23.09 14.85
CA SER A 630 -11.95 -24.22 15.60
C SER A 630 -12.43 -23.81 17.00
N SER A 631 -11.91 -22.74 17.57
CA SER A 631 -12.25 -22.25 18.90
C SER A 631 -12.37 -20.72 18.92
N PRO A 632 -13.17 -20.15 19.88
CA PRO A 632 -13.21 -18.71 20.04
C PRO A 632 -11.85 -18.16 20.48
N ILE A 633 -11.54 -16.94 20.04
CA ILE A 633 -10.36 -16.18 20.45
C ILE A 633 -10.79 -15.09 21.44
N THR A 634 -9.86 -14.49 22.11
CA THR A 634 -9.95 -13.59 23.26
C THR A 634 -11.03 -12.49 23.23
N ARG A 635 -11.28 -11.93 24.42
CA ARG A 635 -12.37 -11.04 24.86
C ARG A 635 -12.60 -9.74 24.07
N HIS A 636 -11.74 -9.31 23.17
CA HIS A 636 -11.82 -8.00 22.51
C HIS A 636 -12.14 -8.05 21.01
N ILE A 637 -12.30 -9.25 20.44
CA ILE A 637 -12.53 -9.45 19.01
C ILE A 637 -13.94 -10.02 18.85
N LYS A 638 -14.74 -9.45 17.96
CA LYS A 638 -16.06 -9.98 17.62
C LYS A 638 -15.91 -11.38 17.04
N THR A 639 -16.47 -12.35 17.72
CA THR A 639 -16.46 -13.76 17.34
C THR A 639 -17.90 -14.23 17.21
N ALA A 640 -18.25 -14.80 16.05
CA ALA A 640 -19.56 -15.40 15.80
C ALA A 640 -19.45 -16.92 15.77
N LEU A 641 -20.33 -17.62 16.51
CA LEU A 641 -20.47 -19.07 16.42
C LEU A 641 -21.02 -19.45 15.03
N ILE A 642 -20.39 -20.43 14.38
CA ILE A 642 -20.87 -20.99 13.12
C ILE A 642 -21.72 -22.22 13.42
N THR A 643 -22.97 -22.21 12.94
CA THR A 643 -23.92 -23.31 13.05
C THR A 643 -24.53 -23.65 11.69
N GLU A 644 -25.12 -24.83 11.56
CA GLU A 644 -25.72 -25.28 10.30
C GLU A 644 -26.73 -24.29 9.71
N ASN A 645 -27.56 -23.67 10.56
CA ASN A 645 -28.65 -22.79 10.11
C ASN A 645 -28.18 -21.51 9.42
N HIS A 646 -27.00 -21.00 9.78
CA HIS A 646 -26.46 -19.74 9.27
C HIS A 646 -25.14 -19.91 8.51
N PHE A 647 -24.76 -21.15 8.25
CA PHE A 647 -23.47 -21.49 7.68
C PHE A 647 -23.18 -20.75 6.37
N ALA A 648 -24.07 -20.86 5.39
CA ALA A 648 -23.86 -20.29 4.06
C ALA A 648 -23.75 -18.75 4.10
N ASP A 649 -24.60 -18.09 4.92
CA ASP A 649 -24.56 -16.65 5.10
C ASP A 649 -23.29 -16.18 5.80
N GLN A 650 -22.82 -16.95 6.80
CA GLN A 650 -21.56 -16.67 7.47
C GLN A 650 -20.36 -16.83 6.52
N MET A 651 -20.43 -17.78 5.59
CA MET A 651 -19.38 -17.93 4.56
C MET A 651 -19.43 -16.79 3.55
N VAL A 652 -20.59 -16.23 3.24
CA VAL A 652 -20.68 -14.98 2.44
C VAL A 652 -19.95 -13.84 3.16
N VAL A 653 -20.17 -13.66 4.46
CA VAL A 653 -19.47 -12.63 5.25
C VAL A 653 -17.97 -12.86 5.24
N PHE A 654 -17.54 -14.11 5.45
CA PHE A 654 -16.11 -14.46 5.41
C PHE A 654 -15.48 -14.21 4.05
N ALA A 655 -16.06 -14.75 2.99
CA ALA A 655 -15.51 -14.65 1.65
C ALA A 655 -15.49 -13.20 1.15
N ALA A 656 -16.61 -12.48 1.25
CA ALA A 656 -16.70 -11.08 0.83
C ALA A 656 -15.60 -10.21 1.43
N ARG A 657 -15.25 -10.45 2.69
CA ARG A 657 -14.22 -9.69 3.40
C ARG A 657 -12.78 -10.15 3.07
N LYS A 658 -12.60 -11.31 2.46
CA LYS A 658 -11.27 -11.87 2.17
C LYS A 658 -10.86 -11.76 0.71
N VAL A 659 -11.82 -11.73 -0.21
CA VAL A 659 -11.51 -11.68 -1.65
C VAL A 659 -11.14 -10.28 -2.15
N ILE A 660 -11.41 -9.23 -1.37
CA ILE A 660 -11.11 -7.85 -1.77
C ILE A 660 -9.72 -7.46 -1.26
N PRO A 661 -8.76 -7.22 -2.14
CA PRO A 661 -7.46 -6.70 -1.74
C PRO A 661 -7.59 -5.24 -1.29
N ALA A 662 -6.98 -4.93 -0.14
CA ALA A 662 -6.92 -3.56 0.35
C ALA A 662 -5.86 -2.76 -0.43
N ASN A 663 -6.25 -1.58 -0.90
CA ASN A 663 -5.37 -0.60 -1.50
C ASN A 663 -5.66 0.80 -0.92
N TRP A 664 -4.89 1.81 -1.32
CA TRP A 664 -5.03 3.16 -0.78
C TRP A 664 -6.38 3.82 -1.11
N ILE A 665 -7.09 3.35 -2.15
CA ILE A 665 -8.40 3.89 -2.57
C ILE A 665 -9.53 3.28 -1.74
N ASN A 666 -9.51 1.94 -1.50
CA ASN A 666 -10.65 1.20 -0.94
C ASN A 666 -10.49 0.83 0.54
N GLN A 667 -9.31 0.96 1.14
CA GLN A 667 -9.03 0.42 2.47
C GLN A 667 -9.97 0.93 3.58
N LYS A 668 -10.59 2.10 3.39
CA LYS A 668 -11.54 2.68 4.35
C LYS A 668 -12.99 2.44 3.97
N ASP A 669 -13.27 1.76 2.85
CA ASP A 669 -14.63 1.38 2.48
C ASP A 669 -15.21 0.39 3.50
N GLU A 670 -16.46 0.61 3.86
CA GLU A 670 -17.19 -0.22 4.82
C GLU A 670 -18.05 -1.24 4.07
N PHE A 671 -17.98 -2.50 4.48
CA PHE A 671 -18.83 -3.54 3.92
C PHE A 671 -20.29 -3.36 4.35
N ILE A 672 -21.22 -3.54 3.42
CA ILE A 672 -22.67 -3.44 3.61
C ILE A 672 -23.29 -4.85 3.47
N ALA A 673 -24.44 -5.08 4.11
CA ALA A 673 -25.18 -6.32 3.98
C ALA A 673 -25.58 -6.56 2.50
N PRO A 674 -25.46 -7.80 2.01
CA PRO A 674 -25.78 -8.13 0.62
C PRO A 674 -27.27 -7.96 0.31
N ASN A 675 -27.58 -7.72 -0.94
CA ASN A 675 -28.95 -7.84 -1.43
C ASN A 675 -29.36 -9.33 -1.52
N ILE A 676 -29.95 -9.84 -0.44
CA ILE A 676 -30.36 -11.26 -0.33
C ILE A 676 -31.49 -11.66 -1.28
N ASN A 677 -32.22 -10.67 -1.83
CA ASN A 677 -33.30 -10.92 -2.79
C ASN A 677 -32.79 -11.08 -4.23
N SER A 678 -31.51 -10.84 -4.46
CA SER A 678 -30.90 -11.07 -5.77
C SER A 678 -30.78 -12.57 -6.05
N SER A 679 -31.07 -12.96 -7.29
CA SER A 679 -30.84 -14.34 -7.76
C SER A 679 -29.36 -14.75 -7.67
N LEU A 680 -28.45 -13.78 -7.63
CA LEU A 680 -27.03 -13.99 -7.49
C LEU A 680 -26.64 -14.42 -6.07
N TYR A 681 -27.49 -14.13 -5.05
CA TYR A 681 -27.13 -14.39 -3.65
C TYR A 681 -26.95 -15.89 -3.33
N ALA A 682 -27.83 -16.73 -3.85
CA ALA A 682 -27.71 -18.20 -3.68
C ALA A 682 -26.40 -18.74 -4.31
N LYS A 683 -25.99 -18.18 -5.46
CA LYS A 683 -24.72 -18.51 -6.10
C LYS A 683 -23.53 -18.01 -5.25
N MET A 684 -23.62 -16.81 -4.69
CA MET A 684 -22.60 -16.26 -3.78
C MET A 684 -22.45 -17.13 -2.54
N GLN A 685 -23.55 -17.61 -1.95
CA GLN A 685 -23.51 -18.54 -0.81
C GLN A 685 -22.71 -19.80 -1.13
N LEU A 686 -23.01 -20.45 -2.26
CA LEU A 686 -22.33 -21.69 -2.67
C LEU A 686 -20.84 -21.45 -2.94
N LYS A 687 -20.51 -20.41 -3.70
CA LYS A 687 -19.12 -20.05 -3.99
C LYS A 687 -18.35 -19.67 -2.74
N SER A 688 -18.98 -18.98 -1.80
CA SER A 688 -18.37 -18.62 -0.53
C SER A 688 -18.07 -19.84 0.36
N VAL A 689 -18.94 -20.85 0.31
CA VAL A 689 -18.68 -22.13 1.02
C VAL A 689 -17.47 -22.82 0.40
N ILE A 690 -17.40 -22.96 -0.91
CA ILE A 690 -16.24 -23.59 -1.58
C ILE A 690 -14.97 -22.77 -1.34
N TYR A 691 -15.01 -21.45 -1.44
CA TYR A 691 -13.90 -20.57 -1.10
C TYR A 691 -13.40 -20.79 0.32
N SER A 692 -14.31 -20.96 1.29
CA SER A 692 -13.95 -21.14 2.68
C SER A 692 -13.16 -22.43 2.96
N ILE A 693 -13.36 -23.48 2.17
CA ILE A 693 -12.60 -24.73 2.27
C ILE A 693 -11.10 -24.46 2.01
N PHE A 694 -10.82 -23.72 0.95
CA PHE A 694 -9.47 -23.56 0.40
C PHE A 694 -8.76 -22.28 0.83
N SER A 695 -9.46 -21.41 1.57
CA SER A 695 -8.90 -20.11 2.00
C SER A 695 -7.73 -20.31 2.98
N PRO A 696 -6.60 -19.62 2.78
CA PRO A 696 -5.48 -19.62 3.72
C PRO A 696 -5.84 -19.01 5.09
N ASN A 697 -7.00 -18.37 5.21
CA ASN A 697 -7.54 -17.81 6.46
C ASN A 697 -8.54 -18.74 7.15
N ASN A 698 -8.70 -19.95 6.64
CA ASN A 698 -9.39 -21.02 7.33
C ASN A 698 -8.40 -21.75 8.26
N ASN A 699 -8.50 -21.48 9.56
CA ASN A 699 -7.68 -22.09 10.61
C ASN A 699 -8.43 -23.21 11.37
N ILE A 700 -9.46 -23.77 10.77
CA ILE A 700 -10.11 -24.97 11.27
C ILE A 700 -9.28 -26.15 10.83
N ILE A 701 -8.84 -26.95 11.80
CA ILE A 701 -8.01 -28.12 11.56
C ILE A 701 -8.66 -29.38 12.16
N SER A 702 -8.32 -30.51 11.60
CA SER A 702 -8.58 -31.80 12.24
C SER A 702 -7.47 -32.09 13.24
N TYR A 703 -7.83 -32.33 14.50
CA TYR A 703 -6.91 -32.73 15.55
C TYR A 703 -7.53 -33.84 16.38
N ARG A 704 -6.81 -34.92 16.56
CA ARG A 704 -7.21 -36.01 17.43
C ARG A 704 -6.36 -36.01 18.69
N SER A 705 -7.04 -35.99 19.82
CA SER A 705 -6.42 -36.25 21.10
C SER A 705 -6.76 -37.64 21.64
N SER A 706 -7.62 -38.44 21.00
CA SER A 706 -7.91 -39.82 21.37
C SER A 706 -6.65 -40.71 21.46
N LEU A 707 -5.63 -40.36 20.71
CA LEU A 707 -4.28 -40.93 20.82
C LEU A 707 -3.58 -40.55 22.14
N ASN A 708 -4.02 -39.50 22.83
CA ASN A 708 -3.40 -38.96 24.03
C ASN A 708 -4.23 -39.20 25.32
N ASN A 709 -5.27 -40.03 25.30
CA ASN A 709 -6.16 -40.36 26.45
C ASN A 709 -6.88 -39.17 27.10
N ASP A 710 -6.86 -37.96 26.52
CA ASP A 710 -7.51 -36.76 27.09
C ASP A 710 -8.92 -36.49 26.55
N GLY A 711 -9.41 -37.30 25.60
CA GLY A 711 -10.78 -37.24 25.07
C GLY A 711 -11.15 -35.97 24.29
N THR A 712 -10.19 -35.09 24.02
CA THR A 712 -10.44 -33.85 23.26
C THR A 712 -10.14 -34.04 21.78
N SER A 713 -11.02 -33.59 20.89
CA SER A 713 -10.82 -33.64 19.45
C SER A 713 -11.41 -32.41 18.77
N ASN A 714 -10.69 -31.90 17.78
CA ASN A 714 -11.22 -30.93 16.83
C ASN A 714 -11.50 -31.66 15.51
N ILE A 715 -12.74 -31.58 15.03
CA ILE A 715 -13.19 -32.21 13.80
C ILE A 715 -13.28 -31.11 12.72
N ASN A 716 -12.64 -31.34 11.58
CA ASN A 716 -12.75 -30.43 10.45
C ASN A 716 -14.07 -30.67 9.70
N GLN A 717 -15.06 -29.81 9.91
CA GLN A 717 -16.32 -29.84 9.19
C GLN A 717 -16.26 -29.28 7.76
N TRP A 718 -15.16 -28.64 7.40
CA TRP A 718 -14.91 -28.09 6.05
C TRP A 718 -14.32 -29.12 5.06
N PHE A 719 -14.25 -30.38 5.40
CA PHE A 719 -13.79 -31.42 4.49
C PHE A 719 -14.85 -31.71 3.42
N PHE A 720 -14.43 -31.76 2.14
CA PHE A 720 -15.34 -31.73 0.98
C PHE A 720 -15.52 -33.07 0.25
N MET A 721 -14.83 -34.14 0.68
CA MET A 721 -14.98 -35.48 0.13
C MET A 721 -15.79 -36.37 1.09
N SER A 722 -16.47 -37.38 0.54
CA SER A 722 -17.22 -38.36 1.32
C SER A 722 -16.31 -39.34 2.07
N ASN A 723 -16.88 -39.94 3.11
CA ASN A 723 -16.25 -41.05 3.80
C ASN A 723 -15.91 -42.19 2.83
N LYS A 724 -16.84 -42.49 1.89
CA LYS A 724 -16.63 -43.55 0.89
C LYS A 724 -15.42 -43.27 -0.01
N GLU A 725 -15.32 -42.05 -0.57
CA GLU A 725 -14.19 -41.66 -1.42
C GLU A 725 -12.86 -41.75 -0.69
N ILE A 726 -12.81 -41.33 0.59
CA ILE A 726 -11.57 -41.41 1.37
C ILE A 726 -11.20 -42.88 1.65
N LYS A 727 -12.17 -43.74 1.98
CA LYS A 727 -11.89 -45.19 2.18
C LYS A 727 -11.29 -45.85 0.92
N GLU A 728 -11.74 -45.43 -0.25
CA GLU A 728 -11.21 -45.95 -1.52
C GLU A 728 -9.78 -45.44 -1.79
N LEU A 729 -9.37 -44.30 -1.22
CA LEU A 729 -8.03 -43.75 -1.39
C LEU A 729 -7.02 -44.28 -0.37
N VAL A 730 -7.47 -44.84 0.76
CA VAL A 730 -6.58 -45.36 1.80
C VAL A 730 -5.98 -46.68 1.36
N ASP A 731 -4.69 -46.68 1.10
CA ASP A 731 -3.93 -47.89 0.79
C ASP A 731 -3.43 -48.55 2.08
N VAL A 732 -4.09 -49.64 2.44
CA VAL A 732 -3.80 -50.39 3.69
C VAL A 732 -2.42 -51.08 3.58
N GLU A 733 -1.96 -51.44 2.38
CA GLU A 733 -0.67 -52.15 2.18
C GLU A 733 0.53 -51.22 2.39
N ASN A 734 0.33 -49.89 2.24
CA ASN A 734 1.40 -48.91 2.42
C ASN A 734 1.43 -48.27 3.82
N GLY A 735 0.79 -48.86 4.84
CA GLY A 735 0.89 -48.40 6.22
C GLY A 735 -0.01 -47.20 6.60
N ASN A 736 -0.84 -46.76 5.68
CA ASN A 736 -1.78 -45.63 5.96
C ASN A 736 -2.94 -46.05 6.89
N ALA A 737 -3.18 -47.34 7.12
CA ALA A 737 -4.25 -47.84 7.95
C ALA A 737 -4.17 -47.37 9.42
N ASP A 738 -2.97 -47.24 9.98
CA ASP A 738 -2.76 -46.88 11.40
C ASP A 738 -3.17 -45.42 11.71
N ILE A 739 -3.12 -44.54 10.72
CA ILE A 739 -3.58 -43.18 10.86
C ILE A 739 -5.11 -43.07 10.99
N TYR A 740 -5.84 -44.18 10.77
CA TYR A 740 -7.28 -44.19 10.50
C TYR A 740 -8.12 -45.14 11.29
N GLN A 741 -7.56 -46.14 11.93
CA GLN A 741 -8.29 -47.28 12.45
C GLN A 741 -9.51 -46.88 13.33
N ASP A 742 -9.43 -45.78 14.06
CA ASP A 742 -10.49 -45.43 15.01
C ASP A 742 -11.60 -44.56 14.46
N THR A 743 -11.48 -43.97 13.28
CA THR A 743 -12.44 -42.95 12.83
C THR A 743 -13.16 -43.23 11.56
N ILE A 744 -12.62 -44.03 10.66
CA ILE A 744 -13.25 -44.32 9.36
C ILE A 744 -14.52 -45.15 9.56
N GLU A 745 -14.50 -46.03 10.54
CA GLU A 745 -15.62 -46.99 10.78
C GLU A 745 -16.86 -46.29 11.32
N PHE A 746 -16.70 -45.21 12.09
CA PHE A 746 -17.78 -44.52 12.80
C PHE A 746 -18.03 -43.07 12.36
N ALA A 747 -17.16 -42.51 11.47
CA ALA A 747 -17.33 -41.13 11.06
C ALA A 747 -18.31 -41.03 9.89
N GLY A 748 -19.37 -40.28 10.06
CA GLY A 748 -20.24 -39.86 8.99
C GLY A 748 -19.56 -38.82 8.08
N ASP A 749 -20.15 -38.58 6.91
CA ASP A 749 -19.73 -37.50 6.02
C ASP A 749 -19.69 -36.15 6.74
N ARG A 750 -18.69 -35.34 6.47
CA ARG A 750 -18.54 -34.02 7.11
C ARG A 750 -19.63 -33.05 6.63
N PHE A 751 -19.88 -32.01 7.41
CA PHE A 751 -21.00 -31.10 7.13
C PHE A 751 -20.88 -30.45 5.75
N VAL A 752 -19.70 -29.94 5.37
CA VAL A 752 -19.52 -29.25 4.07
C VAL A 752 -19.73 -30.22 2.91
N TYR A 753 -19.25 -31.45 2.99
CA TYR A 753 -19.54 -32.44 1.95
C TYR A 753 -21.04 -32.65 1.80
N ARG A 754 -21.79 -32.87 2.90
CA ARG A 754 -23.27 -33.04 2.87
C ARG A 754 -23.96 -31.80 2.27
N PHE A 755 -23.48 -30.60 2.64
CA PHE A 755 -24.00 -29.34 2.10
C PHE A 755 -23.79 -29.25 0.60
N LEU A 756 -22.59 -29.53 0.08
CA LEU A 756 -22.28 -29.51 -1.34
C LEU A 756 -23.06 -30.57 -2.11
N LYS A 757 -23.18 -31.79 -1.59
CA LYS A 757 -23.98 -32.87 -2.15
C LYS A 757 -25.45 -32.48 -2.31
N ASN A 758 -26.03 -31.86 -1.32
CA ASN A 758 -27.43 -31.36 -1.35
C ASN A 758 -27.62 -30.21 -2.35
N LYS A 759 -26.53 -29.53 -2.75
CA LYS A 759 -26.53 -28.43 -3.72
C LYS A 759 -25.86 -28.79 -5.05
N GLN A 760 -25.61 -30.07 -5.31
CA GLN A 760 -24.84 -30.56 -6.45
C GLN A 760 -25.34 -30.04 -7.81
N ASN A 761 -26.65 -29.88 -7.95
CA ASN A 761 -27.29 -29.36 -9.17
C ASN A 761 -27.07 -27.85 -9.39
N LEU A 762 -26.54 -27.13 -8.41
CA LEU A 762 -26.22 -25.70 -8.49
C LEU A 762 -24.73 -25.44 -8.74
N LEU A 763 -23.89 -26.47 -8.70
CA LEU A 763 -22.45 -26.36 -8.96
C LEU A 763 -22.21 -26.06 -10.46
N ASP A 764 -21.59 -24.94 -10.72
CA ASP A 764 -21.16 -24.59 -12.08
C ASP A 764 -19.82 -25.28 -12.45
N LYS A 765 -19.38 -25.08 -13.69
CA LYS A 765 -18.14 -25.71 -14.20
C LYS A 765 -16.92 -25.33 -13.38
N ALA A 766 -16.81 -24.07 -12.94
CA ALA A 766 -15.67 -23.59 -12.14
C ALA A 766 -15.64 -24.25 -10.75
N ASP A 767 -16.82 -24.43 -10.13
CA ASP A 767 -16.96 -25.13 -8.85
C ASP A 767 -16.48 -26.58 -8.98
N GLN A 768 -16.97 -27.30 -10.00
CA GLN A 768 -16.62 -28.70 -10.25
C GLN A 768 -15.12 -28.88 -10.57
N GLU A 769 -14.55 -28.00 -11.40
CA GLU A 769 -13.14 -28.05 -11.75
C GLU A 769 -12.22 -27.80 -10.55
N LEU A 770 -12.54 -26.81 -9.71
CA LEU A 770 -11.76 -26.52 -8.52
C LEU A 770 -11.80 -27.69 -7.54
N LEU A 771 -12.98 -28.24 -7.26
CA LEU A 771 -13.15 -29.41 -6.40
C LEU A 771 -12.42 -30.64 -6.95
N SER A 772 -12.50 -30.88 -8.26
CA SER A 772 -11.83 -32.00 -8.91
C SER A 772 -10.31 -31.91 -8.81
N VAL A 773 -9.71 -30.72 -9.03
CA VAL A 773 -8.25 -30.54 -8.86
C VAL A 773 -7.85 -30.71 -7.41
N ALA A 774 -8.66 -30.21 -6.47
CA ALA A 774 -8.41 -30.39 -5.04
C ALA A 774 -8.48 -31.86 -4.62
N SER A 775 -9.46 -32.65 -5.13
CA SER A 775 -9.54 -34.09 -4.86
C SER A 775 -8.31 -34.86 -5.33
N LYS A 776 -7.75 -34.50 -6.51
CA LYS A 776 -6.50 -35.09 -6.98
C LYS A 776 -5.31 -34.81 -6.06
N ILE A 777 -5.23 -33.60 -5.46
CA ILE A 777 -4.19 -33.28 -4.47
C ILE A 777 -4.39 -34.10 -3.20
N VAL A 778 -5.64 -34.30 -2.75
CA VAL A 778 -5.96 -35.21 -1.63
C VAL A 778 -5.45 -36.61 -1.92
N GLU A 779 -5.78 -37.16 -3.10
CA GLU A 779 -5.35 -38.47 -3.57
C GLU A 779 -3.83 -38.60 -3.59
N GLN A 780 -3.13 -37.71 -4.26
CA GLN A 780 -1.68 -37.70 -4.39
C GLN A 780 -0.93 -37.58 -3.05
N THR A 781 -1.50 -36.89 -2.07
CA THR A 781 -0.89 -36.71 -0.75
C THR A 781 -1.16 -37.90 0.20
N MET A 782 -2.16 -38.69 -0.08
CA MET A 782 -2.59 -39.78 0.80
C MET A 782 -1.48 -40.76 1.19
N PRO A 783 -0.67 -41.28 0.25
CA PRO A 783 0.40 -42.24 0.57
C PRO A 783 1.51 -41.66 1.47
N TYR A 784 1.66 -40.35 1.50
CA TYR A 784 2.77 -39.70 2.19
C TYR A 784 2.41 -39.16 3.58
N ARG A 785 1.17 -39.23 4.00
CA ARG A 785 0.72 -38.61 5.27
C ARG A 785 1.33 -39.29 6.49
N ALA A 786 1.56 -40.60 6.45
CA ALA A 786 2.21 -41.33 7.53
C ALA A 786 3.65 -40.85 7.74
N ILE A 787 4.45 -40.84 6.68
CA ILE A 787 5.85 -40.38 6.70
C ILE A 787 5.91 -38.90 7.09
N PHE A 788 5.02 -38.09 6.52
CA PHE A 788 4.97 -36.67 6.87
C PHE A 788 4.69 -36.44 8.37
N ASN A 789 3.79 -37.22 9.00
CA ASN A 789 3.52 -37.12 10.43
C ASN A 789 4.70 -37.58 11.31
N GLU A 790 5.51 -38.51 10.84
CA GLU A 790 6.75 -38.91 11.54
C GLU A 790 7.77 -37.77 11.53
N GLU A 791 7.92 -37.10 10.38
CA GLU A 791 8.86 -35.99 10.22
C GLU A 791 8.36 -34.67 10.85
N TYR A 792 7.05 -34.42 10.79
CA TYR A 792 6.39 -33.20 11.22
C TYR A 792 5.17 -33.48 12.12
N PRO A 793 5.36 -34.05 13.31
CA PRO A 793 4.26 -34.53 14.16
C PRO A 793 3.30 -33.43 14.63
N GLU A 794 3.76 -32.17 14.63
CA GLU A 794 2.95 -31.03 15.04
C GLU A 794 1.74 -30.79 14.11
N PHE A 795 1.79 -31.20 12.85
CA PHE A 795 0.69 -31.01 11.90
C PHE A 795 -0.45 -32.01 12.10
N SER A 796 -0.19 -33.19 12.67
CA SER A 796 -1.20 -34.24 12.94
C SER A 796 -2.14 -34.51 11.77
N VAL A 797 -1.58 -34.72 10.56
CA VAL A 797 -2.36 -34.88 9.33
C VAL A 797 -3.00 -36.26 9.31
N ASN A 798 -4.33 -36.34 9.43
CA ASN A 798 -5.06 -37.57 9.25
C ASN A 798 -5.51 -37.73 7.77
N ALA A 799 -6.06 -38.91 7.38
CA ALA A 799 -6.61 -39.06 6.04
C ALA A 799 -8.03 -38.58 5.93
N TRP A 800 -8.75 -38.74 7.06
CA TRP A 800 -10.19 -38.65 7.01
C TRP A 800 -10.71 -37.25 6.71
N ASP A 801 -10.24 -36.27 7.48
CA ASP A 801 -10.76 -34.90 7.43
C ASP A 801 -9.67 -33.85 7.67
N ALA A 802 -8.43 -34.17 7.26
CA ALA A 802 -7.35 -33.19 7.29
C ALA A 802 -7.79 -31.86 6.62
N SER A 803 -7.51 -30.75 7.26
CA SER A 803 -7.82 -29.45 6.66
C SER A 803 -7.02 -29.20 5.39
N TRP A 804 -7.52 -28.33 4.54
CA TRP A 804 -6.81 -27.99 3.29
C TRP A 804 -5.37 -27.50 3.55
N ASP A 805 -5.16 -26.72 4.60
CA ASP A 805 -3.82 -26.29 5.01
C ASP A 805 -2.91 -27.47 5.37
N GLN A 806 -3.41 -28.45 6.12
CA GLN A 806 -2.67 -29.67 6.48
C GLN A 806 -2.31 -30.48 5.22
N ILE A 807 -3.26 -30.64 4.29
CA ILE A 807 -3.06 -31.32 3.01
C ILE A 807 -1.98 -30.62 2.19
N MET A 808 -2.03 -29.28 2.13
CA MET A 808 -1.07 -28.48 1.38
C MET A 808 0.35 -28.49 1.99
N GLN A 809 0.50 -28.72 3.30
CA GLN A 809 1.83 -28.96 3.89
C GLN A 809 2.44 -30.29 3.36
N VAL A 810 1.63 -31.36 3.31
CA VAL A 810 2.07 -32.62 2.72
C VAL A 810 2.39 -32.44 1.22
N ALA A 811 1.51 -31.75 0.48
CA ALA A 811 1.71 -31.50 -0.94
C ALA A 811 2.98 -30.68 -1.26
N LYS A 812 3.38 -29.80 -0.36
CA LYS A 812 4.61 -29.01 -0.50
C LYS A 812 5.87 -29.87 -0.46
N GLU A 813 5.90 -30.89 0.39
CA GLU A 813 7.07 -31.77 0.57
C GLU A 813 7.04 -32.96 -0.42
N TYR A 814 5.86 -33.52 -0.68
CA TYR A 814 5.70 -34.78 -1.42
C TYR A 814 4.73 -34.68 -2.62
N GLY A 815 4.10 -33.55 -2.85
CA GLY A 815 3.07 -33.42 -3.87
C GLY A 815 3.62 -33.11 -5.26
N ASP A 816 2.73 -33.24 -6.25
CA ASP A 816 2.98 -32.82 -7.62
C ASP A 816 2.89 -31.30 -7.75
N ASN A 817 3.99 -30.68 -8.14
CA ASN A 817 4.08 -29.24 -8.32
C ASN A 817 3.13 -28.72 -9.42
N GLU A 818 2.89 -29.49 -10.47
CA GLU A 818 2.00 -29.12 -11.57
C GLU A 818 0.54 -29.06 -11.09
N GLN A 819 0.08 -30.06 -10.36
CA GLN A 819 -1.28 -30.08 -9.81
C GLN A 819 -1.47 -28.95 -8.78
N THR A 820 -0.45 -28.71 -7.95
CA THR A 820 -0.48 -27.62 -6.98
C THR A 820 -0.53 -26.25 -7.66
N ALA A 821 0.23 -26.05 -8.74
CA ALA A 821 0.20 -24.83 -9.54
C ALA A 821 -1.16 -24.62 -10.23
N LEU A 822 -1.70 -25.68 -10.83
CA LEU A 822 -3.02 -25.65 -11.43
C LEU A 822 -4.12 -25.28 -10.42
N PHE A 823 -4.08 -25.87 -9.22
CA PHE A 823 -5.00 -25.52 -8.14
C PHE A 823 -4.89 -24.04 -7.78
N LYS A 824 -3.69 -23.52 -7.56
CA LYS A 824 -3.46 -22.10 -7.20
C LYS A 824 -4.03 -21.17 -8.28
N GLN A 825 -3.82 -21.49 -9.56
CA GLN A 825 -4.37 -20.68 -10.65
C GLN A 825 -5.90 -20.71 -10.63
N LYS A 826 -6.53 -21.89 -10.56
CA LYS A 826 -7.99 -22.01 -10.51
C LYS A 826 -8.59 -21.35 -9.27
N PHE A 827 -7.96 -21.44 -8.12
CA PHE A 827 -8.41 -20.78 -6.90
C PHE A 827 -8.30 -19.25 -7.00
N LYS A 828 -7.26 -18.75 -7.68
CA LYS A 828 -7.13 -17.32 -7.96
C LYS A 828 -8.28 -16.82 -8.85
N ASP A 829 -8.57 -17.52 -9.95
CA ASP A 829 -9.68 -17.15 -10.86
C ASP A 829 -11.02 -17.22 -10.12
N TYR A 830 -11.19 -18.22 -9.29
CA TYR A 830 -12.36 -18.40 -8.42
C TYR A 830 -12.53 -17.25 -7.43
N THR A 831 -11.44 -16.78 -6.82
CA THR A 831 -11.41 -15.63 -5.92
C THR A 831 -11.82 -14.35 -6.64
N THR A 832 -11.33 -14.15 -7.88
CA THR A 832 -11.70 -13.01 -8.72
C THR A 832 -13.20 -13.00 -9.02
N ALA A 833 -13.78 -14.15 -9.40
CA ALA A 833 -15.21 -14.25 -9.65
C ALA A 833 -16.07 -13.89 -8.42
N ILE A 834 -15.65 -14.29 -7.21
CA ILE A 834 -16.32 -13.89 -5.96
C ILE A 834 -16.17 -12.39 -5.70
N SER A 835 -14.99 -11.82 -5.99
CA SER A 835 -14.75 -10.39 -5.84
C SER A 835 -15.70 -9.56 -6.68
N GLU A 836 -15.96 -9.95 -7.93
CA GLU A 836 -16.95 -9.31 -8.79
C GLU A 836 -18.37 -9.38 -8.20
N MET A 837 -18.74 -10.54 -7.64
CA MET A 837 -20.05 -10.72 -7.01
C MET A 837 -20.23 -9.85 -5.77
N VAL A 838 -19.16 -9.49 -5.04
CA VAL A 838 -19.20 -8.58 -3.89
C VAL A 838 -19.76 -7.21 -4.33
N TYR A 839 -19.29 -6.68 -5.45
CA TYR A 839 -19.78 -5.41 -6.00
C TYR A 839 -21.21 -5.57 -6.59
N GLN A 840 -21.48 -6.63 -7.34
CA GLN A 840 -22.79 -6.89 -7.94
C GLN A 840 -23.91 -7.06 -6.90
N LEU A 841 -23.60 -7.56 -5.72
CA LEU A 841 -24.54 -7.70 -4.60
C LEU A 841 -24.60 -6.45 -3.70
N GLY A 842 -23.86 -5.40 -4.04
CA GLY A 842 -23.82 -4.16 -3.29
C GLY A 842 -23.14 -4.27 -1.91
N ILE A 843 -22.32 -5.29 -1.70
CA ILE A 843 -21.58 -5.46 -0.45
C ILE A 843 -20.48 -4.40 -0.32
N LEU A 844 -19.91 -3.98 -1.43
CA LEU A 844 -19.10 -2.75 -1.60
C LEU A 844 -19.64 -1.95 -2.78
N LYS A 845 -19.38 -0.62 -2.77
CA LYS A 845 -19.80 0.31 -3.84
C LYS A 845 -18.58 0.82 -4.62
#